data_4b76bf29be54ce648acbf8385779b242
#
_entry.id   4b76bf29be54ce648acbf8385779b242
#
_cell.length_a   1.000
_cell.length_b   1.000
_cell.length_c   1.000
_cell.angle_alpha   90.00
_cell.angle_beta   90.00
_cell.angle_gamma   90.00
#
_symmetry.space_group_name_H-M   'P 1'
#
loop_
_entity.id
_entity.type
_entity.pdbx_description
1 polymer ?
#
loop_
_entity_poly.entity_id
_entity_poly.type
_entity_poly.pdbx_seq_one_letter_code
_entity_poly.pdbx_strand_id
1 'polypeptide(L)'
;MEQFIPGQRWISNTESELGLGLILDVAHKRVTVLFLASDERRMYAQDNAPLTRVRFSPGDVIESIDEEKVTVTRLVEEDGLISYFGKDQDGQEVQVEEVELNHHIQFNKPQDRLFIGQVDPSAWFLLRYETWRKLQQHQQSPVKGLLGGRASLIPHQLFIAHEAANRSAPRIMLADEVGLGKTIEAGLILHHRLINGLSNRVLIIVPETLLHQWLVEMLRRFNLRFSIFDEARCLDTYAEDDMLTDADESDAEADNPFLTEQLILCSQRFFSNYPRRQQQALAAGWDMVIVDEAHHLEWSEEAPSADYQFVEQLGQISPSLILLTATPEQLGAESHFARLRLLDPDRFYSFAAFVEEERLFEPVANAAKLLLEQEALDEAAQQHLTDLLKDDNVDGLLKNLNDPDKSTSARAALIKVLLDHHGTGRILFRNSRQTVQGFPERERHGYVLAGQANVEDLQQDPRYLWLVDKVKQLAGQKALVICKQAQTAIDLELTLRNRAGIASAVFHEGMSIIERDRAAAYFADPESAARLLICSEIGSEGRNFQFVHHLILMDLPINPDLLQQRIGRLDRIGQKHVIQIHVPYLEHTGNAVLYRWYDEGLNAFRANSSSAQRVADILHDELVSVLSGDAIASAETQAVIDAFIVKTQKLGTELEEHMHNGRDQLLELNSCRKELADELIEQLNDYEKEGVLWPYMEDIFECYGVETEFHSPDCFIIKPSDHLRVSHFPGLTEDGMTITINRQIALAREDMQFMTWEHPLVTASMDMVLSSETGNAAISVIKHPNLKAGQYLMECLFIVECSAPAELQIGRFMPHTPIRILIDQNQKDLSAVIKHRDLIESGIKFDKHKIMVFLQSQRLHLINLLGIAEQKAKADMQQLVDEATNTMLESLSNEIKRLVRLKKVNPSIRAEEIEQLKDMTMLAHENIQAAQLRLDAVRFVITS
;
A
#
# COMPACT_ATOMS: atom_id res chain seq x y z
N MET A 1 24.08 -23.47 4.40
CA MET A 1 23.77 -22.13 4.95
C MET A 1 24.61 -21.96 6.19
N GLU A 2 25.15 -20.77 6.44
CA GLU A 2 25.85 -20.51 7.70
C GLU A 2 24.82 -20.54 8.82
N GLN A 3 25.15 -21.14 9.93
CA GLN A 3 24.26 -21.25 11.07
C GLN A 3 24.25 -19.95 11.85
N PHE A 4 23.07 -19.40 12.12
CA PHE A 4 22.92 -18.23 12.98
C PHE A 4 23.20 -18.60 14.44
N ILE A 5 24.00 -17.79 15.13
CA ILE A 5 24.34 -17.98 16.54
C ILE A 5 24.24 -16.62 17.25
N PRO A 6 23.65 -16.54 18.45
CA PRO A 6 23.65 -15.30 19.24
C PRO A 6 25.05 -14.74 19.43
N GLY A 7 25.21 -13.43 19.26
CA GLY A 7 26.49 -12.74 19.32
C GLY A 7 27.19 -12.51 17.97
N GLN A 8 26.77 -13.18 16.91
CA GLN A 8 27.27 -12.94 15.55
C GLN A 8 26.87 -11.56 15.03
N ARG A 9 27.68 -11.05 14.11
CA ARG A 9 27.42 -9.80 13.40
C ARG A 9 27.01 -10.02 11.96
N TRP A 10 25.86 -9.48 11.59
CA TRP A 10 25.25 -9.64 10.27
C TRP A 10 24.82 -8.30 9.71
N ILE A 11 24.78 -8.16 8.39
CA ILE A 11 24.26 -6.98 7.70
C ILE A 11 23.00 -7.38 6.93
N SER A 12 22.00 -6.49 6.92
CA SER A 12 20.80 -6.67 6.10
C SER A 12 21.14 -6.44 4.63
N ASN A 13 20.74 -7.39 3.77
CA ASN A 13 20.94 -7.29 2.32
C ASN A 13 19.92 -6.33 1.66
N THR A 14 18.84 -6.02 2.38
CA THR A 14 17.73 -5.18 1.87
C THR A 14 17.69 -3.81 2.51
N GLU A 15 18.31 -3.63 3.69
CA GLU A 15 18.27 -2.39 4.47
C GLU A 15 19.69 -2.15 5.04
N SER A 16 20.64 -1.87 4.17
CA SER A 16 22.05 -1.66 4.55
C SER A 16 22.28 -0.46 5.48
N GLU A 17 21.34 0.50 5.46
CA GLU A 17 21.31 1.67 6.33
C GLU A 17 21.12 1.35 7.81
N LEU A 18 20.58 0.18 8.14
CA LEU A 18 20.45 -0.27 9.53
C LEU A 18 21.82 -0.53 10.20
N GLY A 19 22.88 -0.60 9.40
CA GLY A 19 24.23 -0.88 9.89
C GLY A 19 24.44 -2.35 10.26
N LEU A 20 25.39 -2.59 11.17
CA LEU A 20 25.77 -3.93 11.59
C LEU A 20 24.85 -4.46 12.69
N GLY A 21 24.04 -5.46 12.36
CA GLY A 21 23.14 -6.12 13.29
C GLY A 21 23.84 -7.15 14.17
N LEU A 22 23.36 -7.30 15.38
CA LEU A 22 23.75 -8.30 16.36
C LEU A 22 22.66 -9.35 16.50
N ILE A 23 22.98 -10.63 16.30
CA ILE A 23 22.02 -11.70 16.60
C ILE A 23 21.80 -11.77 18.11
N LEU A 24 20.56 -11.53 18.54
CA LEU A 24 20.17 -11.62 19.96
C LEU A 24 19.72 -13.03 20.32
N ASP A 25 18.92 -13.65 19.46
CA ASP A 25 18.30 -14.93 19.73
C ASP A 25 18.02 -15.68 18.43
N VAL A 26 18.11 -17.00 18.49
CA VAL A 26 17.77 -17.92 17.40
C VAL A 26 16.89 -19.02 17.98
N ALA A 27 15.59 -18.91 17.78
CA ALA A 27 14.63 -19.86 18.30
C ALA A 27 13.49 -20.07 17.27
N HIS A 28 13.00 -21.31 17.17
CA HIS A 28 11.80 -21.66 16.41
C HIS A 28 11.84 -21.16 14.93
N LYS A 29 12.93 -21.52 14.21
CA LYS A 29 13.14 -21.10 12.80
C LYS A 29 13.17 -19.58 12.60
N ARG A 30 13.47 -18.82 13.64
CA ARG A 30 13.56 -17.35 13.60
C ARG A 30 14.89 -16.86 14.10
N VAL A 31 15.30 -15.74 13.55
CA VAL A 31 16.49 -15.00 13.96
C VAL A 31 16.04 -13.59 14.37
N THR A 32 16.34 -13.24 15.61
CA THR A 32 16.12 -11.88 16.10
C THR A 32 17.42 -11.11 16.03
N VAL A 33 17.43 -9.99 15.33
CA VAL A 33 18.58 -9.13 15.12
C VAL A 33 18.32 -7.76 15.70
N LEU A 34 19.28 -7.26 16.46
CA LEU A 34 19.29 -5.88 16.94
C LEU A 34 20.27 -5.07 16.08
N PHE A 35 19.80 -4.06 15.40
CA PHE A 35 20.60 -3.10 14.67
C PHE A 35 20.91 -1.91 15.59
N LEU A 36 22.09 -1.98 16.21
CA LEU A 36 22.48 -1.01 17.26
C LEU A 36 22.65 0.42 16.73
N ALA A 37 22.92 0.60 15.43
CA ALA A 37 23.03 1.92 14.83
C ALA A 37 21.68 2.67 14.76
N SER A 38 20.57 1.94 14.57
CA SER A 38 19.21 2.49 14.50
C SER A 38 18.37 2.19 15.74
N ASP A 39 18.90 1.40 16.69
CA ASP A 39 18.17 0.84 17.85
C ASP A 39 16.91 0.04 17.43
N GLU A 40 16.96 -0.57 16.25
CA GLU A 40 15.84 -1.36 15.71
C GLU A 40 16.02 -2.85 15.95
N ARG A 41 14.96 -3.49 16.41
CA ARG A 41 14.89 -4.94 16.55
C ARG A 41 14.09 -5.53 15.40
N ARG A 42 14.71 -6.41 14.61
CA ARG A 42 14.09 -7.11 13.49
C ARG A 42 14.04 -8.61 13.75
N MET A 43 13.01 -9.24 13.22
CA MET A 43 12.83 -10.69 13.29
C MET A 43 12.67 -11.24 11.87
N TYR A 44 13.49 -12.20 11.50
CA TYR A 44 13.51 -12.83 10.19
C TYR A 44 13.24 -14.33 10.30
N ALA A 45 12.62 -14.91 9.28
CA ALA A 45 12.58 -16.37 9.13
C ALA A 45 13.99 -16.90 8.84
N GLN A 46 14.43 -17.91 9.57
CA GLN A 46 15.81 -18.43 9.51
C GLN A 46 16.23 -18.89 8.10
N ASP A 47 15.32 -19.52 7.35
CA ASP A 47 15.61 -20.09 6.04
C ASP A 47 15.73 -19.06 4.92
N ASN A 48 15.06 -17.89 5.08
CA ASN A 48 14.98 -16.83 4.06
C ASN A 48 15.41 -15.46 4.59
N ALA A 49 16.17 -15.41 5.68
CA ALA A 49 16.65 -14.16 6.22
C ALA A 49 17.54 -13.44 5.19
N PRO A 50 17.24 -12.21 4.79
CA PRO A 50 18.04 -11.42 3.86
C PRO A 50 19.26 -10.83 4.60
N LEU A 51 20.08 -11.69 5.17
CA LEU A 51 21.21 -11.34 6.01
C LEU A 51 22.51 -11.97 5.47
N THR A 52 23.60 -11.21 5.55
CA THR A 52 24.95 -11.69 5.25
C THR A 52 25.85 -11.53 6.46
N ARG A 53 26.55 -12.60 6.86
CA ARG A 53 27.50 -12.56 7.98
C ARG A 53 28.72 -11.75 7.60
N VAL A 54 29.14 -10.89 8.52
CA VAL A 54 30.33 -10.07 8.37
C VAL A 54 31.57 -10.83 8.86
N ARG A 55 32.58 -10.96 7.98
CA ARG A 55 33.86 -11.56 8.32
C ARG A 55 35.01 -10.73 7.76
N PHE A 56 35.98 -10.42 8.61
CA PHE A 56 37.21 -9.71 8.25
C PHE A 56 38.34 -10.67 8.04
N SER A 57 39.20 -10.36 7.07
CA SER A 57 40.38 -11.16 6.75
C SER A 57 41.67 -10.55 7.33
N PRO A 58 42.77 -11.31 7.47
CA PRO A 58 44.06 -10.75 7.84
C PRO A 58 44.47 -9.63 6.86
N GLY A 59 44.79 -8.45 7.43
CA GLY A 59 45.09 -7.22 6.68
C GLY A 59 43.98 -6.20 6.67
N ASP A 60 42.74 -6.57 7.04
CA ASP A 60 41.64 -5.63 7.19
C ASP A 60 41.78 -4.82 8.46
N VAL A 61 41.28 -3.61 8.45
CA VAL A 61 41.23 -2.74 9.63
C VAL A 61 39.81 -2.77 10.17
N ILE A 62 39.67 -3.27 11.40
CA ILE A 62 38.41 -3.26 12.13
C ILE A 62 38.42 -2.14 13.16
N GLU A 63 37.24 -1.71 13.57
CA GLU A 63 37.02 -0.71 14.60
C GLU A 63 36.17 -1.32 15.70
N SER A 64 36.54 -1.15 16.94
CA SER A 64 35.76 -1.61 18.09
C SER A 64 34.66 -0.60 18.44
N ILE A 65 33.74 -0.98 19.33
CA ILE A 65 32.72 -0.08 19.89
C ILE A 65 33.37 1.17 20.56
N ASP A 66 34.58 1.00 21.11
CA ASP A 66 35.36 2.08 21.75
C ASP A 66 36.12 2.93 20.71
N GLU A 67 35.84 2.80 19.43
CA GLU A 67 36.49 3.51 18.32
C GLU A 67 37.97 3.17 18.12
N GLU A 68 38.48 2.11 18.74
CA GLU A 68 39.85 1.67 18.57
C GLU A 68 40.01 0.92 17.23
N LYS A 69 40.99 1.36 16.42
CA LYS A 69 41.30 0.73 15.11
C LYS A 69 42.37 -0.34 15.25
N VAL A 70 42.00 -1.55 14.85
CA VAL A 70 42.86 -2.71 14.93
C VAL A 70 43.06 -3.33 13.55
N THR A 71 44.34 -3.52 13.12
CA THR A 71 44.62 -4.22 11.86
C THR A 71 44.66 -5.72 12.15
N VAL A 72 43.74 -6.46 11.58
CA VAL A 72 43.60 -7.90 11.78
C VAL A 72 44.85 -8.64 11.28
N THR A 73 45.43 -9.47 12.11
CA THR A 73 46.56 -10.36 11.74
C THR A 73 46.14 -11.82 11.64
N ARG A 74 45.19 -12.25 12.46
CA ARG A 74 44.58 -13.58 12.44
C ARG A 74 43.18 -13.54 13.03
N LEU A 75 42.34 -14.50 12.66
CA LEU A 75 41.03 -14.72 13.25
C LEU A 75 40.94 -16.16 13.79
N VAL A 76 40.19 -16.35 14.86
CA VAL A 76 39.88 -17.64 15.45
C VAL A 76 38.39 -17.75 15.61
N GLU A 77 37.81 -18.85 15.12
CA GLU A 77 36.38 -19.10 15.27
C GLU A 77 36.20 -20.22 16.31
N GLU A 78 35.53 -19.91 17.42
CA GLU A 78 35.19 -20.84 18.50
C GLU A 78 33.69 -20.77 18.78
N ASP A 79 33.02 -21.90 18.83
CA ASP A 79 31.56 -22.02 19.04
C ASP A 79 30.73 -21.15 18.06
N GLY A 80 31.27 -20.94 16.84
CA GLY A 80 30.59 -20.15 15.78
C GLY A 80 30.71 -18.63 15.94
N LEU A 81 31.45 -18.13 16.93
CA LEU A 81 31.79 -16.70 17.09
C LEU A 81 33.25 -16.47 16.68
N ILE A 82 33.54 -15.27 16.18
CA ILE A 82 34.87 -14.91 15.69
C ILE A 82 35.58 -13.97 16.68
N SER A 83 36.77 -14.30 17.07
CA SER A 83 37.70 -13.41 17.76
C SER A 83 38.76 -12.92 16.78
N TYR A 84 38.92 -11.64 16.62
CA TYR A 84 39.92 -10.99 15.77
C TYR A 84 41.14 -10.60 16.59
N PHE A 85 42.29 -11.03 16.17
CA PHE A 85 43.60 -10.67 16.77
C PHE A 85 44.27 -9.73 15.78
N GLY A 86 44.78 -8.60 16.28
CA GLY A 86 45.42 -7.61 15.43
C GLY A 86 46.35 -6.69 16.17
N LYS A 87 46.82 -5.67 15.50
CA LYS A 87 47.63 -4.60 16.06
C LYS A 87 46.87 -3.30 16.02
N ASP A 88 46.89 -2.57 17.16
CA ASP A 88 46.42 -1.22 17.26
C ASP A 88 47.31 -0.19 16.51
N GLN A 89 46.99 1.08 16.59
CA GLN A 89 47.75 2.15 15.95
C GLN A 89 49.18 2.30 16.57
N ASP A 90 49.34 1.89 17.80
CA ASP A 90 50.63 1.92 18.53
C ASP A 90 51.43 0.61 18.32
N GLY A 91 50.91 -0.37 17.59
CA GLY A 91 51.53 -1.63 17.26
C GLY A 91 51.42 -2.69 18.36
N GLN A 92 50.57 -2.46 19.38
CA GLN A 92 50.28 -3.46 20.42
C GLN A 92 49.33 -4.54 19.90
N GLU A 93 49.51 -5.77 20.40
CA GLU A 93 48.55 -6.84 20.06
C GLU A 93 47.27 -6.68 20.87
N VAL A 94 46.13 -6.59 20.17
CA VAL A 94 44.80 -6.45 20.72
C VAL A 94 43.90 -7.56 20.20
N GLN A 95 42.96 -8.03 21.01
CA GLN A 95 41.89 -8.95 20.63
C GLN A 95 40.58 -8.20 20.66
N VAL A 96 39.79 -8.36 19.61
CA VAL A 96 38.44 -7.78 19.49
C VAL A 96 37.48 -8.94 19.21
N GLU A 97 36.48 -9.11 20.06
CA GLU A 97 35.41 -10.10 19.87
C GLU A 97 34.45 -9.65 18.80
N GLU A 98 33.78 -10.60 18.09
CA GLU A 98 32.79 -10.26 17.05
C GLU A 98 31.68 -9.34 17.58
N VAL A 99 31.29 -9.52 18.84
CA VAL A 99 30.27 -8.70 19.52
C VAL A 99 30.72 -7.26 19.79
N GLU A 100 32.02 -7.01 19.87
CA GLU A 100 32.63 -5.69 20.16
C GLU A 100 32.90 -4.86 18.91
N LEU A 101 32.54 -5.35 17.73
CA LEU A 101 32.73 -4.60 16.49
C LEU A 101 31.81 -3.37 16.44
N ASN A 102 32.34 -2.26 15.96
CA ASN A 102 31.59 -1.02 15.78
C ASN A 102 30.38 -1.23 14.84
N HIS A 103 29.29 -0.53 15.09
CA HIS A 103 28.02 -0.65 14.35
C HIS A 103 28.07 -0.02 12.95
N HIS A 104 29.00 0.92 12.73
CA HIS A 104 29.18 1.67 11.47
C HIS A 104 30.45 1.23 10.72
N ILE A 105 30.52 -0.04 10.32
CA ILE A 105 31.69 -0.55 9.62
C ILE A 105 31.59 -0.33 8.12
N GLN A 106 32.61 0.33 7.55
CA GLN A 106 32.82 0.42 6.12
C GLN A 106 33.83 -0.66 5.69
N PHE A 107 33.37 -1.64 4.94
CA PHE A 107 34.18 -2.77 4.52
C PHE A 107 35.26 -2.27 3.58
N ASN A 108 35.66 -2.05 2.69
CA ASN A 108 36.75 -1.57 1.87
C ASN A 108 36.63 -0.08 1.58
N LYS A 109 37.52 0.72 2.14
CA LYS A 109 37.53 2.16 1.86
C LYS A 109 37.78 2.43 0.38
N PRO A 110 36.98 3.26 -0.29
CA PRO A 110 37.12 3.57 -1.72
C PRO A 110 38.52 4.00 -2.13
N GLN A 111 39.22 4.78 -1.27
CA GLN A 111 40.58 5.20 -1.51
C GLN A 111 41.57 4.03 -1.54
N ASP A 112 41.39 3.01 -0.73
CA ASP A 112 42.30 1.88 -0.69
C ASP A 112 42.17 1.04 -1.96
N ARG A 113 40.95 0.81 -2.46
CA ARG A 113 40.72 0.18 -3.76
C ARG A 113 41.36 1.00 -4.91
N LEU A 114 41.21 2.33 -4.87
CA LEU A 114 41.86 3.20 -5.86
C LEU A 114 43.37 3.03 -5.87
N PHE A 115 44.02 3.02 -4.68
CA PHE A 115 45.47 2.94 -4.57
C PHE A 115 46.06 1.55 -4.89
N ILE A 116 45.31 0.48 -4.67
CA ILE A 116 45.72 -0.87 -5.07
C ILE A 116 45.37 -1.23 -6.52
N GLY A 117 44.60 -0.33 -7.21
CA GLY A 117 44.24 -0.51 -8.60
C GLY A 117 43.00 -1.39 -8.84
N GLN A 118 42.25 -1.67 -7.82
CA GLN A 118 40.91 -2.28 -7.93
C GLN A 118 39.90 -1.20 -8.31
N VAL A 119 39.86 -0.86 -9.59
CA VAL A 119 39.02 0.20 -10.12
C VAL A 119 38.04 -0.31 -11.13
N ASP A 120 36.84 0.20 -11.04
CA ASP A 120 35.73 -0.12 -11.94
C ASP A 120 35.65 0.84 -13.12
N PRO A 121 34.95 0.50 -14.21
CA PRO A 121 34.62 1.43 -15.26
C PRO A 121 33.86 2.65 -14.74
N SER A 122 34.08 3.79 -15.37
CA SER A 122 33.45 5.06 -14.97
C SER A 122 31.92 5.02 -14.97
N ALA A 123 31.32 4.19 -15.83
CA ALA A 123 29.85 4.01 -15.88
C ALA A 123 29.26 3.54 -14.53
N TRP A 124 30.00 2.66 -13.80
CA TRP A 124 29.58 2.20 -12.48
C TRP A 124 29.63 3.29 -11.41
N PHE A 125 30.66 4.14 -11.45
CA PHE A 125 30.72 5.30 -10.56
C PHE A 125 29.57 6.29 -10.83
N LEU A 126 29.24 6.52 -12.11
CA LEU A 126 28.13 7.36 -12.52
C LEU A 126 26.80 6.78 -12.06
N LEU A 127 26.61 5.48 -12.27
CA LEU A 127 25.40 4.78 -11.83
C LEU A 127 25.21 4.90 -10.31
N ARG A 128 26.29 4.68 -9.53
CA ARG A 128 26.25 4.78 -8.06
C ARG A 128 25.86 6.19 -7.60
N TYR A 129 26.42 7.22 -8.21
CA TYR A 129 26.07 8.62 -7.92
C TYR A 129 24.61 8.95 -8.27
N GLU A 130 24.14 8.53 -9.45
CA GLU A 130 22.74 8.75 -9.85
C GLU A 130 21.78 7.96 -8.95
N THR A 131 22.15 6.75 -8.52
CA THR A 131 21.35 5.96 -7.56
C THR A 131 21.15 6.71 -6.24
N TRP A 132 22.23 7.25 -5.64
CA TRP A 132 22.12 8.07 -4.43
C TRP A 132 21.23 9.30 -4.63
N ARG A 133 21.38 9.98 -5.78
CA ARG A 133 20.54 11.13 -6.11
C ARG A 133 19.06 10.76 -6.24
N LYS A 134 18.77 9.64 -6.89
CA LYS A 134 17.39 9.19 -7.08
C LYS A 134 16.77 8.72 -5.77
N LEU A 135 17.55 8.02 -4.95
CA LEU A 135 17.12 7.61 -3.61
C LEU A 135 16.77 8.85 -2.75
N GLN A 136 17.64 9.86 -2.72
CA GLN A 136 17.37 11.11 -2.03
C GLN A 136 16.07 11.77 -2.51
N GLN A 137 15.89 11.93 -3.81
CA GLN A 137 14.68 12.51 -4.40
C GLN A 137 13.43 11.74 -4.01
N HIS A 138 13.50 10.39 -4.02
CA HIS A 138 12.39 9.54 -3.66
C HIS A 138 12.07 9.60 -2.16
N GLN A 139 13.08 9.60 -1.29
CA GLN A 139 12.88 9.69 0.17
C GLN A 139 12.21 11.01 0.59
N GLN A 140 12.46 12.11 -0.11
CA GLN A 140 11.84 13.41 0.14
C GLN A 140 10.51 13.62 -0.56
N SER A 141 10.07 12.67 -1.39
CA SER A 141 8.84 12.80 -2.15
C SER A 141 7.61 12.76 -1.23
N PRO A 142 6.69 13.74 -1.32
CA PRO A 142 5.45 13.74 -0.54
C PRO A 142 4.48 12.63 -0.96
N VAL A 143 4.71 12.01 -2.12
CA VAL A 143 3.90 10.90 -2.65
C VAL A 143 4.59 9.54 -2.50
N LYS A 144 5.70 9.47 -1.74
CA LYS A 144 6.36 8.21 -1.42
C LYS A 144 5.38 7.26 -0.72
N GLY A 145 5.33 6.01 -1.18
CA GLY A 145 4.38 5.00 -0.72
C GLY A 145 3.05 4.98 -1.49
N LEU A 146 2.78 5.98 -2.36
CA LEU A 146 1.59 6.03 -3.22
C LEU A 146 1.92 5.77 -4.71
N LEU A 147 3.19 5.85 -5.09
CA LEU A 147 3.65 5.64 -6.48
C LEU A 147 3.51 4.19 -6.93
N GLY A 148 3.78 3.23 -6.05
CA GLY A 148 3.82 1.80 -6.37
C GLY A 148 2.45 1.17 -6.63
N GLY A 149 1.38 1.82 -6.22
CA GLY A 149 0.03 1.30 -6.39
C GLY A 149 -0.42 1.27 -7.85
N ARG A 150 -0.70 0.08 -8.39
CA ARG A 150 -1.33 -0.13 -9.69
C ARG A 150 -2.83 0.12 -9.59
N ALA A 151 -3.19 1.37 -9.33
CA ALA A 151 -4.56 1.83 -9.15
C ALA A 151 -4.80 3.12 -9.96
N SER A 152 -6.05 3.41 -10.28
CA SER A 152 -6.42 4.70 -10.87
C SER A 152 -6.19 5.81 -9.86
N LEU A 153 -5.78 7.00 -10.33
CA LEU A 153 -5.58 8.15 -9.46
C LEU A 153 -6.93 8.79 -9.11
N ILE A 154 -7.58 8.24 -8.11
CA ILE A 154 -8.92 8.67 -7.67
C ILE A 154 -8.77 9.60 -6.46
N PRO A 155 -9.32 10.83 -6.51
CA PRO A 155 -9.07 11.86 -5.51
C PRO A 155 -9.32 11.42 -4.07
N HIS A 156 -10.50 10.86 -3.76
CA HIS A 156 -10.83 10.45 -2.40
C HIS A 156 -9.94 9.33 -1.88
N GLN A 157 -9.60 8.33 -2.72
CA GLN A 157 -8.72 7.22 -2.32
C GLN A 157 -7.32 7.70 -1.96
N LEU A 158 -6.74 8.60 -2.76
CA LEU A 158 -5.42 9.16 -2.50
C LEU A 158 -5.42 10.06 -1.28
N PHE A 159 -6.48 10.87 -1.10
CA PHE A 159 -6.62 11.69 0.10
C PHE A 159 -6.72 10.85 1.37
N ILE A 160 -7.59 9.82 1.39
CA ILE A 160 -7.76 8.91 2.53
C ILE A 160 -6.45 8.19 2.82
N ALA A 161 -5.78 7.66 1.80
CA ALA A 161 -4.51 6.97 1.95
C ALA A 161 -3.44 7.89 2.56
N HIS A 162 -3.29 9.11 2.04
CA HIS A 162 -2.32 10.09 2.53
C HIS A 162 -2.63 10.52 3.98
N GLU A 163 -3.88 10.86 4.27
CA GLU A 163 -4.29 11.32 5.60
C GLU A 163 -4.16 10.21 6.66
N ALA A 164 -4.55 8.98 6.33
CA ALA A 164 -4.52 7.86 7.25
C ALA A 164 -3.11 7.30 7.45
N ALA A 165 -2.34 7.10 6.37
CA ALA A 165 -1.05 6.43 6.43
C ALA A 165 0.03 7.25 7.16
N ASN A 166 -0.07 8.57 7.14
CA ASN A 166 0.86 9.48 7.83
C ASN A 166 0.64 9.57 9.34
N ARG A 167 -0.42 8.96 9.87
CA ARG A 167 -0.63 8.90 11.34
C ARG A 167 0.31 7.87 11.96
N SER A 168 0.78 8.12 13.18
CA SER A 168 1.62 7.17 13.91
C SER A 168 0.93 5.82 14.10
N ALA A 169 -0.31 5.84 14.53
CA ALA A 169 -1.14 4.65 14.77
C ALA A 169 -2.56 4.86 14.18
N PRO A 170 -2.78 4.59 12.87
CA PRO A 170 -4.09 4.80 12.27
C PRO A 170 -5.12 3.79 12.80
N ARG A 171 -6.17 4.32 13.41
CA ARG A 171 -7.34 3.58 13.85
C ARG A 171 -8.55 4.18 13.17
N ILE A 172 -8.98 3.56 12.07
CA ILE A 172 -9.95 4.15 11.14
C ILE A 172 -10.96 3.12 10.63
N MET A 173 -12.11 3.63 10.21
CA MET A 173 -13.13 2.88 9.50
C MET A 173 -13.30 3.45 8.09
N LEU A 174 -13.13 2.59 7.09
CA LEU A 174 -13.42 2.87 5.69
C LEU A 174 -14.84 2.40 5.38
N ALA A 175 -15.73 3.36 5.20
CA ALA A 175 -17.18 3.12 5.09
C ALA A 175 -17.76 3.64 3.76
N ASP A 176 -16.93 3.71 2.73
CA ASP A 176 -17.31 4.11 1.39
C ASP A 176 -18.37 3.18 0.80
N GLU A 177 -19.27 3.72 -0.02
CA GLU A 177 -20.27 2.92 -0.71
C GLU A 177 -19.64 1.80 -1.56
N VAL A 178 -20.42 0.76 -1.79
CA VAL A 178 -19.99 -0.38 -2.61
C VAL A 178 -19.56 0.09 -4.01
N GLY A 179 -18.37 -0.35 -4.43
CA GLY A 179 -17.79 0.00 -5.75
C GLY A 179 -16.89 1.24 -5.75
N LEU A 180 -16.71 1.95 -4.62
CA LEU A 180 -15.77 3.06 -4.48
C LEU A 180 -14.33 2.60 -4.23
N GLY A 181 -14.12 1.33 -3.89
CA GLY A 181 -12.79 0.71 -3.84
C GLY A 181 -12.12 0.71 -2.47
N LYS A 182 -12.85 0.45 -1.39
CA LYS A 182 -12.33 0.31 -0.01
C LYS A 182 -11.08 -0.56 0.09
N THR A 183 -11.06 -1.70 -0.60
CA THR A 183 -9.87 -2.58 -0.65
C THR A 183 -8.65 -1.87 -1.23
N ILE A 184 -8.86 -0.99 -2.22
CA ILE A 184 -7.77 -0.19 -2.81
C ILE A 184 -7.29 0.87 -1.83
N GLU A 185 -8.18 1.53 -1.11
CA GLU A 185 -7.83 2.48 -0.05
C GLU A 185 -7.00 1.82 1.05
N ALA A 186 -7.48 0.67 1.56
CA ALA A 186 -6.74 -0.11 2.54
C ALA A 186 -5.38 -0.57 2.00
N GLY A 187 -5.32 -1.00 0.74
CA GLY A 187 -4.08 -1.39 0.07
C GLY A 187 -3.11 -0.23 -0.12
N LEU A 188 -3.58 0.97 -0.45
CA LEU A 188 -2.74 2.18 -0.55
C LEU A 188 -2.19 2.58 0.82
N ILE A 189 -3.01 2.56 1.89
CA ILE A 189 -2.58 2.83 3.26
C ILE A 189 -1.50 1.82 3.68
N LEU A 190 -1.77 0.55 3.46
CA LEU A 190 -0.86 -0.54 3.79
C LEU A 190 0.47 -0.42 3.05
N HIS A 191 0.42 -0.23 1.72
CA HIS A 191 1.61 -0.06 0.88
C HIS A 191 2.44 1.13 1.33
N HIS A 192 1.81 2.28 1.57
CA HIS A 192 2.49 3.47 2.08
C HIS A 192 3.20 3.19 3.41
N ARG A 193 2.55 2.50 4.34
CA ARG A 193 3.13 2.21 5.66
C ARG A 193 4.29 1.22 5.58
N LEU A 194 4.18 0.20 4.73
CA LEU A 194 5.26 -0.77 4.50
C LEU A 194 6.48 -0.11 3.84
N ILE A 195 6.28 0.70 2.78
CA ILE A 195 7.38 1.39 2.07
C ILE A 195 8.08 2.43 2.96
N ASN A 196 7.37 3.00 3.93
CA ASN A 196 7.95 3.95 4.89
C ASN A 196 8.42 3.29 6.20
N GLY A 197 8.37 1.96 6.31
CA GLY A 197 8.80 1.23 7.50
C GLY A 197 7.93 1.45 8.76
N LEU A 198 6.72 2.01 8.60
CA LEU A 198 5.80 2.30 9.71
C LEU A 198 4.99 1.08 10.18
N SER A 199 5.03 0.02 9.43
CA SER A 199 4.42 -1.27 9.77
C SER A 199 5.22 -2.37 9.09
N ASN A 200 5.53 -3.43 9.82
CA ASN A 200 6.31 -4.58 9.32
C ASN A 200 5.51 -5.87 9.41
N ARG A 201 4.64 -5.99 10.41
CA ARG A 201 3.81 -7.17 10.65
C ARG A 201 2.34 -6.83 10.53
N VAL A 202 1.67 -7.47 9.57
CA VAL A 202 0.28 -7.14 9.22
C VAL A 202 -0.58 -8.38 9.20
N LEU A 203 -1.72 -8.32 9.88
CA LEU A 203 -2.77 -9.33 9.83
C LEU A 203 -4.00 -8.78 9.11
N ILE A 204 -4.44 -9.45 8.05
CA ILE A 204 -5.70 -9.15 7.35
C ILE A 204 -6.70 -10.26 7.66
N ILE A 205 -7.88 -9.89 8.15
CA ILE A 205 -8.99 -10.80 8.46
C ILE A 205 -10.15 -10.48 7.54
N VAL A 206 -10.60 -11.47 6.77
CA VAL A 206 -11.65 -11.28 5.76
C VAL A 206 -12.67 -12.42 5.81
N PRO A 207 -13.89 -12.26 5.27
CA PRO A 207 -14.77 -13.40 4.97
C PRO A 207 -14.06 -14.43 4.08
N GLU A 208 -14.36 -15.71 4.29
CA GLU A 208 -13.74 -16.82 3.54
C GLU A 208 -13.87 -16.65 2.02
N THR A 209 -14.96 -16.08 1.57
CA THR A 209 -15.23 -15.80 0.14
C THR A 209 -14.30 -14.74 -0.45
N LEU A 210 -13.75 -13.83 0.35
CA LEU A 210 -12.90 -12.73 -0.09
C LEU A 210 -11.39 -13.02 0.03
N LEU A 211 -10.99 -14.15 0.63
CA LEU A 211 -9.57 -14.52 0.85
C LEU A 211 -8.74 -14.43 -0.44
N HIS A 212 -9.19 -15.11 -1.49
CA HIS A 212 -8.45 -15.12 -2.76
C HIS A 212 -8.46 -13.77 -3.48
N GLN A 213 -9.55 -13.02 -3.33
CA GLN A 213 -9.62 -11.67 -3.90
C GLN A 213 -8.55 -10.77 -3.26
N TRP A 214 -8.47 -10.74 -1.93
CA TRP A 214 -7.47 -9.96 -1.21
C TRP A 214 -6.05 -10.37 -1.58
N LEU A 215 -5.76 -11.68 -1.61
CA LEU A 215 -4.46 -12.19 -2.03
C LEU A 215 -4.05 -11.67 -3.41
N VAL A 216 -4.95 -11.80 -4.38
CA VAL A 216 -4.68 -11.38 -5.78
C VAL A 216 -4.58 -9.86 -5.90
N GLU A 217 -5.42 -9.10 -5.22
CA GLU A 217 -5.36 -7.64 -5.25
C GLU A 217 -4.07 -7.11 -4.60
N MET A 218 -3.65 -7.64 -3.44
CA MET A 218 -2.41 -7.26 -2.79
C MET A 218 -1.20 -7.58 -3.67
N LEU A 219 -1.16 -8.77 -4.25
CA LEU A 219 -0.06 -9.19 -5.14
C LEU A 219 0.01 -8.35 -6.42
N ARG A 220 -1.12 -8.15 -7.12
CA ARG A 220 -1.12 -7.56 -8.46
C ARG A 220 -1.12 -6.05 -8.48
N ARG A 221 -1.74 -5.43 -7.46
CA ARG A 221 -1.86 -3.97 -7.39
C ARG A 221 -0.77 -3.31 -6.58
N PHE A 222 -0.22 -4.02 -5.60
CA PHE A 222 0.74 -3.45 -4.65
C PHE A 222 2.06 -4.22 -4.57
N ASN A 223 2.21 -5.32 -5.32
CA ASN A 223 3.36 -6.23 -5.24
C ASN A 223 3.59 -6.80 -3.83
N LEU A 224 2.55 -6.87 -3.00
CA LEU A 224 2.60 -7.39 -1.64
C LEU A 224 2.25 -8.88 -1.63
N ARG A 225 3.14 -9.70 -1.10
CA ARG A 225 2.99 -11.15 -1.02
C ARG A 225 2.48 -11.53 0.37
N PHE A 226 1.18 -11.75 0.49
CA PHE A 226 0.55 -12.28 1.69
C PHE A 226 0.55 -13.80 1.67
N SER A 227 0.71 -14.39 2.85
CA SER A 227 0.55 -15.83 3.07
C SER A 227 -0.84 -16.11 3.66
N ILE A 228 -1.60 -16.98 3.03
CA ILE A 228 -2.89 -17.45 3.59
C ILE A 228 -2.58 -18.45 4.71
N PHE A 229 -3.16 -18.20 5.89
CA PHE A 229 -3.08 -19.10 7.02
C PHE A 229 -4.44 -19.75 7.27
N ASP A 230 -4.44 -21.06 7.21
CA ASP A 230 -5.51 -21.97 7.60
C ASP A 230 -4.97 -23.04 8.55
N GLU A 231 -5.83 -23.94 9.02
CA GLU A 231 -5.41 -24.99 9.96
C GLU A 231 -4.38 -25.94 9.35
N ALA A 232 -4.50 -26.25 8.04
CA ALA A 232 -3.55 -27.13 7.36
C ALA A 232 -2.14 -26.54 7.37
N ARG A 233 -1.98 -25.26 6.97
CA ARG A 233 -0.71 -24.56 7.00
C ARG A 233 -0.14 -24.42 8.41
N CYS A 234 -0.99 -24.14 9.40
CA CYS A 234 -0.55 -24.07 10.78
C CYS A 234 -0.03 -25.42 11.30
N LEU A 235 -0.60 -26.53 10.85
CA LEU A 235 -0.14 -27.88 11.21
C LEU A 235 1.14 -28.27 10.46
N ASP A 236 1.29 -27.89 9.19
CA ASP A 236 2.50 -28.16 8.40
C ASP A 236 3.73 -27.51 9.04
N THR A 237 3.57 -26.36 9.70
CA THR A 237 4.68 -25.70 10.43
C THR A 237 5.21 -26.55 11.58
N TYR A 238 4.39 -27.40 12.18
CA TYR A 238 4.81 -28.33 13.26
C TYR A 238 5.37 -29.65 12.73
N ALA A 239 4.91 -30.12 11.56
CA ALA A 239 5.26 -31.45 11.04
C ALA A 239 6.74 -31.58 10.65
N GLU A 240 7.43 -30.48 10.37
CA GLU A 240 8.86 -30.48 10.05
C GLU A 240 9.76 -30.56 11.29
N ASP A 241 9.29 -30.12 12.48
CA ASP A 241 10.07 -30.13 13.72
C ASP A 241 9.90 -31.43 14.56
N ASP A 242 8.76 -32.12 14.44
CA ASP A 242 8.41 -33.31 15.25
C ASP A 242 9.27 -34.57 14.95
N MET A 243 10.18 -34.52 13.95
CA MET A 243 11.08 -35.65 13.68
C MET A 243 12.26 -35.72 14.66
N LEU A 244 12.45 -34.80 15.58
CA LEU A 244 13.66 -34.72 16.39
C LEU A 244 13.49 -34.57 17.92
N THR A 245 12.31 -34.34 18.47
CA THR A 245 12.16 -34.14 19.93
C THR A 245 10.88 -34.71 20.51
N ASP A 246 11.00 -35.55 21.54
CA ASP A 246 9.97 -35.87 22.54
C ASP A 246 9.72 -34.60 23.37
N ALA A 247 8.84 -33.72 22.93
CA ALA A 247 8.54 -32.47 23.62
C ALA A 247 7.36 -32.64 24.59
N ASP A 248 7.59 -32.34 25.86
CA ASP A 248 6.58 -32.20 26.91
C ASP A 248 5.57 -31.09 26.55
N GLU A 249 4.30 -31.30 26.86
CA GLU A 249 3.16 -30.40 26.58
C GLU A 249 3.24 -28.98 27.22
N SER A 250 4.35 -28.59 27.83
CA SER A 250 4.51 -27.35 28.59
C SER A 250 5.04 -26.14 27.77
N ASP A 251 5.53 -26.32 26.55
CA ASP A 251 6.13 -25.25 25.73
C ASP A 251 5.19 -24.72 24.62
N ALA A 252 3.94 -24.42 25.00
CA ALA A 252 2.93 -23.88 24.07
C ALA A 252 3.24 -22.46 23.53
N GLU A 253 4.23 -21.76 24.08
CA GLU A 253 4.73 -20.48 23.54
C GLU A 253 5.77 -20.65 22.44
N ALA A 254 6.42 -21.83 22.40
CA ALA A 254 7.54 -22.09 21.53
C ALA A 254 7.18 -22.20 20.04
N ASP A 255 5.95 -22.66 19.71
CA ASP A 255 5.54 -22.99 18.33
C ASP A 255 4.36 -22.16 17.83
N ASN A 256 4.50 -20.84 17.77
CA ASN A 256 3.46 -19.98 17.22
C ASN A 256 3.62 -19.82 15.70
N PRO A 257 2.77 -20.49 14.86
CA PRO A 257 2.90 -20.42 13.39
C PRO A 257 2.77 -19.00 12.82
N PHE A 258 2.05 -18.11 13.49
CA PHE A 258 1.89 -16.72 13.05
C PHE A 258 3.19 -15.90 13.08
N LEU A 259 4.24 -16.42 13.70
CA LEU A 259 5.54 -15.77 13.77
C LEU A 259 6.46 -16.11 12.58
N THR A 260 6.07 -17.06 11.74
CA THR A 260 6.87 -17.49 10.58
C THR A 260 6.78 -16.55 9.38
N GLU A 261 5.75 -15.69 9.33
CA GLU A 261 5.52 -14.76 8.23
C GLU A 261 5.17 -13.36 8.75
N GLN A 262 5.47 -12.34 7.96
CA GLN A 262 5.19 -10.95 8.34
C GLN A 262 3.83 -10.47 7.84
N LEU A 263 3.42 -10.90 6.64
CA LEU A 263 2.18 -10.50 5.99
C LEU A 263 1.23 -11.70 5.92
N ILE A 264 0.23 -11.72 6.77
CA ILE A 264 -0.67 -12.86 6.95
C ILE A 264 -2.11 -12.47 6.62
N LEU A 265 -2.76 -13.35 5.86
CA LEU A 265 -4.16 -13.25 5.47
C LEU A 265 -4.93 -14.45 6.00
N CYS A 266 -5.98 -14.21 6.79
CA CYS A 266 -6.82 -15.24 7.41
C CYS A 266 -8.29 -15.03 7.09
N SER A 267 -9.07 -16.12 7.11
CA SER A 267 -10.52 -15.98 7.13
C SER A 267 -11.03 -15.78 8.57
N GLN A 268 -12.11 -15.01 8.72
CA GLN A 268 -12.81 -14.87 9.98
C GLN A 268 -13.25 -16.23 10.52
N ARG A 269 -13.78 -17.08 9.63
CA ARG A 269 -14.24 -18.44 9.96
C ARG A 269 -13.12 -19.34 10.49
N PHE A 270 -11.87 -19.16 10.04
CA PHE A 270 -10.73 -19.89 10.58
C PHE A 270 -10.56 -19.62 12.07
N PHE A 271 -10.57 -18.37 12.47
CA PHE A 271 -10.46 -17.99 13.87
C PHE A 271 -11.67 -18.45 14.71
N SER A 272 -12.90 -18.33 14.18
CA SER A 272 -14.11 -18.81 14.87
C SER A 272 -14.07 -20.31 15.13
N ASN A 273 -13.50 -21.11 14.23
CA ASN A 273 -13.42 -22.56 14.37
C ASN A 273 -12.27 -23.04 15.27
N TYR A 274 -11.21 -22.24 15.45
CA TYR A 274 -9.99 -22.66 16.15
C TYR A 274 -9.55 -21.65 17.22
N PRO A 275 -10.13 -21.70 18.45
CA PRO A 275 -9.81 -20.76 19.54
C PRO A 275 -8.32 -20.74 19.93
N ARG A 276 -7.60 -21.87 19.81
CA ARG A 276 -6.15 -21.91 20.05
C ARG A 276 -5.42 -20.96 19.09
N ARG A 277 -5.85 -20.89 17.82
CA ARG A 277 -5.24 -20.01 16.81
C ARG A 277 -5.51 -18.55 17.10
N GLN A 278 -6.65 -18.21 17.71
CA GLN A 278 -6.88 -16.83 18.19
C GLN A 278 -5.83 -16.44 19.23
N GLN A 279 -5.57 -17.30 20.24
CA GLN A 279 -4.57 -17.03 21.27
C GLN A 279 -3.16 -16.85 20.68
N GLN A 280 -2.78 -17.70 19.72
CA GLN A 280 -1.50 -17.60 19.03
C GLN A 280 -1.40 -16.32 18.19
N ALA A 281 -2.46 -15.92 17.50
CA ALA A 281 -2.51 -14.66 16.77
C ALA A 281 -2.39 -13.44 17.70
N LEU A 282 -3.03 -13.49 18.89
CA LEU A 282 -2.89 -12.44 19.92
C LEU A 282 -1.46 -12.34 20.45
N ALA A 283 -0.76 -13.46 20.59
CA ALA A 283 0.63 -13.48 21.06
C ALA A 283 1.67 -13.10 19.98
N ALA A 284 1.26 -13.01 18.71
CA ALA A 284 2.20 -12.79 17.60
C ALA A 284 2.74 -11.37 17.49
N GLY A 285 2.05 -10.34 18.03
CA GLY A 285 2.43 -8.93 17.92
C GLY A 285 2.24 -8.38 16.50
N TRP A 286 1.28 -7.49 16.30
CA TRP A 286 0.93 -6.91 15.00
C TRP A 286 1.08 -5.41 15.04
N ASP A 287 1.73 -4.82 14.03
CA ASP A 287 1.78 -3.37 13.86
C ASP A 287 0.47 -2.83 13.29
N MET A 288 -0.19 -3.66 12.46
CA MET A 288 -1.45 -3.30 11.82
C MET A 288 -2.37 -4.53 11.69
N VAL A 289 -3.64 -4.32 12.01
CA VAL A 289 -4.72 -5.28 11.75
C VAL A 289 -5.74 -4.63 10.82
N ILE A 290 -6.13 -5.35 9.78
CA ILE A 290 -7.18 -4.94 8.83
C ILE A 290 -8.30 -5.96 8.90
N VAL A 291 -9.53 -5.51 9.09
CA VAL A 291 -10.72 -6.38 9.13
C VAL A 291 -11.71 -5.93 8.07
N ASP A 292 -11.94 -6.79 7.09
CA ASP A 292 -12.94 -6.51 6.04
C ASP A 292 -14.32 -7.02 6.42
N GLU A 293 -15.35 -6.38 5.85
CA GLU A 293 -16.76 -6.62 6.14
C GLU A 293 -17.05 -6.64 7.65
N ALA A 294 -16.51 -5.66 8.37
CA ALA A 294 -16.61 -5.53 9.82
C ALA A 294 -18.07 -5.48 10.34
N HIS A 295 -19.05 -5.33 9.45
CA HIS A 295 -20.45 -5.43 9.79
C HIS A 295 -20.91 -6.84 10.23
N HIS A 296 -20.13 -7.87 9.94
CA HIS A 296 -20.36 -9.23 10.45
C HIS A 296 -19.96 -9.44 11.93
N LEU A 297 -19.25 -8.47 12.51
CA LEU A 297 -18.91 -8.50 13.94
C LEU A 297 -20.13 -8.09 14.77
N GLU A 298 -20.96 -9.05 15.14
CA GLU A 298 -22.18 -8.83 15.92
C GLU A 298 -21.84 -8.41 17.36
N TRP A 299 -22.51 -7.37 17.84
CA TRP A 299 -22.34 -6.85 19.18
C TRP A 299 -23.69 -6.49 19.81
N SER A 300 -23.83 -6.82 21.08
CA SER A 300 -24.86 -6.28 21.95
C SER A 300 -24.24 -5.97 23.31
N GLU A 301 -24.83 -5.05 24.07
CA GLU A 301 -24.29 -4.66 25.39
C GLU A 301 -24.23 -5.83 26.37
N GLU A 302 -25.16 -6.80 26.26
CA GLU A 302 -25.26 -7.97 27.14
C GLU A 302 -24.35 -9.13 26.71
N ALA A 303 -24.17 -9.34 25.37
CA ALA A 303 -23.47 -10.53 24.86
C ALA A 303 -22.83 -10.24 23.49
N PRO A 304 -21.64 -9.63 23.46
CA PRO A 304 -20.90 -9.48 22.20
C PRO A 304 -20.48 -10.84 21.65
N SER A 305 -20.46 -10.99 20.31
CA SER A 305 -20.05 -12.24 19.66
C SER A 305 -18.57 -12.57 19.93
N ALA A 306 -18.20 -13.85 19.83
CA ALA A 306 -16.81 -14.29 20.01
C ALA A 306 -15.86 -13.62 19.00
N ASP A 307 -16.31 -13.44 17.77
CA ASP A 307 -15.53 -12.78 16.71
C ASP A 307 -15.30 -11.30 17.02
N TYR A 308 -16.32 -10.60 17.56
CA TYR A 308 -16.17 -9.23 18.02
C TYR A 308 -15.14 -9.12 19.15
N GLN A 309 -15.25 -10.01 20.17
CA GLN A 309 -14.33 -10.03 21.31
C GLN A 309 -12.88 -10.31 20.88
N PHE A 310 -12.68 -11.19 19.91
CA PHE A 310 -11.35 -11.46 19.34
C PHE A 310 -10.75 -10.23 18.65
N VAL A 311 -11.54 -9.54 17.82
CA VAL A 311 -11.08 -8.30 17.15
C VAL A 311 -10.86 -7.18 18.19
N GLU A 312 -11.67 -7.10 19.24
CA GLU A 312 -11.47 -6.14 20.36
C GLU A 312 -10.12 -6.39 21.05
N GLN A 313 -9.77 -7.65 21.34
CA GLN A 313 -8.47 -8.01 21.92
C GLN A 313 -7.31 -7.68 20.96
N LEU A 314 -7.42 -8.02 19.67
CA LEU A 314 -6.44 -7.62 18.66
C LEU A 314 -6.28 -6.10 18.61
N GLY A 315 -7.37 -5.35 18.65
CA GLY A 315 -7.36 -3.90 18.66
C GLY A 315 -6.71 -3.27 19.90
N GLN A 316 -6.69 -3.98 21.04
CA GLN A 316 -6.02 -3.52 22.26
C GLN A 316 -4.49 -3.66 22.19
N ILE A 317 -4.01 -4.70 21.52
CA ILE A 317 -2.57 -5.00 21.42
C ILE A 317 -1.91 -4.43 20.15
N SER A 318 -2.69 -4.13 19.11
CA SER A 318 -2.18 -3.62 17.85
C SER A 318 -2.31 -2.10 17.80
N PRO A 319 -1.22 -1.35 17.48
CA PRO A 319 -1.28 0.10 17.36
C PRO A 319 -2.29 0.55 16.30
N SER A 320 -2.30 -0.11 15.15
CA SER A 320 -3.13 0.30 14.00
C SER A 320 -4.26 -0.70 13.74
N LEU A 321 -5.47 -0.20 13.59
CA LEU A 321 -6.65 -0.99 13.26
C LEU A 321 -7.46 -0.33 12.16
N ILE A 322 -7.65 -1.03 11.04
CA ILE A 322 -8.47 -0.57 9.91
C ILE A 322 -9.67 -1.50 9.76
N LEU A 323 -10.86 -0.93 9.84
CA LEU A 323 -12.12 -1.64 9.62
C LEU A 323 -12.71 -1.22 8.27
N LEU A 324 -13.07 -2.18 7.43
CA LEU A 324 -13.80 -1.93 6.19
C LEU A 324 -15.24 -2.40 6.36
N THR A 325 -16.19 -1.57 5.96
CA THR A 325 -17.63 -1.89 5.97
C THR A 325 -18.35 -1.15 4.85
N ALA A 326 -19.41 -1.75 4.32
CA ALA A 326 -20.15 -1.12 3.23
C ALA A 326 -20.99 0.08 3.70
N THR A 327 -21.59 0.00 4.91
CA THR A 327 -22.47 1.06 5.44
C THR A 327 -22.68 0.87 6.94
N PRO A 328 -21.99 1.64 7.78
CA PRO A 328 -22.06 1.44 9.24
C PRO A 328 -23.42 1.77 9.83
N GLU A 329 -24.22 2.66 9.22
CA GLU A 329 -25.49 3.14 9.76
C GLU A 329 -26.71 2.30 9.36
N GLN A 330 -26.61 1.52 8.30
CA GLN A 330 -27.71 0.66 7.83
C GLN A 330 -28.08 -0.43 8.84
N LEU A 331 -27.15 -0.83 9.70
CA LEU A 331 -27.31 -1.87 10.70
C LEU A 331 -27.80 -1.36 12.07
N GLY A 332 -28.10 -0.07 12.20
CA GLY A 332 -28.58 0.57 13.42
C GLY A 332 -27.47 1.17 14.29
N ALA A 333 -27.88 2.01 15.26
CA ALA A 333 -26.98 2.77 16.14
C ALA A 333 -26.06 1.87 16.99
N GLU A 334 -26.55 0.71 17.45
CA GLU A 334 -25.74 -0.25 18.23
C GLU A 334 -24.59 -0.80 17.43
N SER A 335 -24.85 -1.18 16.21
CA SER A 335 -23.86 -1.72 15.28
C SER A 335 -22.81 -0.69 14.91
N HIS A 336 -23.20 0.57 14.69
CA HIS A 336 -22.28 1.67 14.45
C HIS A 336 -21.41 1.97 15.67
N PHE A 337 -22.02 2.08 16.85
CA PHE A 337 -21.32 2.24 18.12
C PHE A 337 -20.27 1.17 18.34
N ALA A 338 -20.61 -0.10 18.09
CA ALA A 338 -19.72 -1.24 18.29
C ALA A 338 -18.41 -1.11 17.51
N ARG A 339 -18.47 -0.66 16.25
CA ARG A 339 -17.26 -0.46 15.42
C ARG A 339 -16.45 0.75 15.85
N LEU A 340 -17.11 1.84 16.22
CA LEU A 340 -16.41 3.00 16.77
C LEU A 340 -15.69 2.65 18.08
N ARG A 341 -16.30 1.80 18.91
CA ARG A 341 -15.72 1.30 20.15
C ARG A 341 -14.47 0.44 19.91
N LEU A 342 -14.43 -0.39 18.86
CA LEU A 342 -13.20 -1.12 18.47
C LEU A 342 -12.06 -0.16 18.15
N LEU A 343 -12.35 0.98 17.53
CA LEU A 343 -11.36 1.96 17.12
C LEU A 343 -10.92 2.89 18.27
N ASP A 344 -11.85 3.30 19.12
CA ASP A 344 -11.58 4.21 20.24
C ASP A 344 -12.46 3.83 21.47
N PRO A 345 -12.04 2.78 22.22
CA PRO A 345 -12.81 2.29 23.37
C PRO A 345 -12.94 3.29 24.51
N ASP A 346 -11.97 4.22 24.65
CA ASP A 346 -11.98 5.21 25.74
C ASP A 346 -13.05 6.27 25.50
N ARG A 347 -13.25 6.68 24.26
CA ARG A 347 -14.29 7.61 23.87
C ARG A 347 -15.66 6.95 23.80
N PHE A 348 -15.76 5.77 23.18
CA PHE A 348 -17.01 5.05 22.97
C PHE A 348 -17.20 3.96 24.03
N TYR A 349 -17.20 4.36 25.31
CA TYR A 349 -17.33 3.44 26.45
C TYR A 349 -18.79 3.10 26.79
N SER A 350 -19.77 3.95 26.44
CA SER A 350 -21.18 3.79 26.79
C SER A 350 -22.08 4.05 25.58
N PHE A 351 -22.95 3.09 25.27
CA PHE A 351 -23.93 3.24 24.20
C PHE A 351 -24.95 4.36 24.46
N ALA A 352 -25.41 4.49 25.73
CA ALA A 352 -26.34 5.55 26.09
C ALA A 352 -25.73 6.96 25.91
N ALA A 353 -24.44 7.15 26.25
CA ALA A 353 -23.73 8.42 26.03
C ALA A 353 -23.57 8.71 24.52
N PHE A 354 -23.28 7.70 23.74
CA PHE A 354 -23.19 7.82 22.28
C PHE A 354 -24.50 8.26 21.63
N VAL A 355 -25.64 7.67 22.02
CA VAL A 355 -26.96 8.05 21.49
C VAL A 355 -27.30 9.49 21.84
N GLU A 356 -26.93 9.97 23.03
CA GLU A 356 -27.16 11.37 23.43
C GLU A 356 -26.23 12.31 22.63
N GLU A 357 -24.97 11.96 22.42
CA GLU A 357 -24.05 12.71 21.56
C GLU A 357 -24.57 12.80 20.11
N GLU A 358 -25.10 11.72 19.57
CA GLU A 358 -25.73 11.72 18.24
C GLU A 358 -26.90 12.70 18.10
N ARG A 359 -27.73 12.80 19.13
CA ARG A 359 -28.85 13.77 19.14
C ARG A 359 -28.37 15.22 19.14
N LEU A 360 -27.25 15.50 19.80
CA LEU A 360 -26.65 16.83 19.83
C LEU A 360 -25.96 17.19 18.51
N PHE A 361 -25.69 16.21 17.65
CA PHE A 361 -25.03 16.43 16.37
C PHE A 361 -25.97 16.89 15.24
N GLU A 362 -27.26 16.57 15.30
CA GLU A 362 -28.23 16.90 14.26
C GLU A 362 -28.32 18.43 13.92
N PRO A 363 -28.32 19.37 14.89
CA PRO A 363 -28.30 20.78 14.60
C PRO A 363 -27.03 21.26 13.87
N VAL A 364 -25.89 20.64 14.18
CA VAL A 364 -24.57 20.96 13.55
C VAL A 364 -24.59 20.56 12.08
N ALA A 365 -25.11 19.38 11.81
CA ALA A 365 -25.27 18.86 10.48
C ALA A 365 -26.18 19.75 9.61
N ASN A 366 -27.29 20.23 10.18
CA ASN A 366 -28.16 21.15 9.50
C ASN A 366 -27.50 22.52 9.21
N ALA A 367 -26.73 23.06 10.15
CA ALA A 367 -25.98 24.29 9.94
C ALA A 367 -24.90 24.15 8.84
N ALA A 368 -24.22 23.04 8.82
CA ALA A 368 -23.25 22.74 7.76
C ALA A 368 -23.91 22.59 6.38
N LYS A 369 -25.07 21.96 6.31
CA LYS A 369 -25.88 21.86 5.07
C LYS A 369 -26.22 23.24 4.52
N LEU A 370 -26.75 24.13 5.34
CA LEU A 370 -27.07 25.52 4.95
C LEU A 370 -25.83 26.28 4.45
N LEU A 371 -24.69 26.07 5.08
CA LEU A 371 -23.41 26.66 4.63
C LEU A 371 -22.97 26.13 3.26
N LEU A 372 -23.22 24.87 2.98
CA LEU A 372 -22.87 24.21 1.71
C LEU A 372 -23.81 24.59 0.57
N GLU A 373 -25.11 24.64 0.83
CA GLU A 373 -26.14 25.02 -0.16
C GLU A 373 -26.09 26.50 -0.48
N GLN A 374 -25.16 27.25 0.11
CA GLN A 374 -25.01 28.70 0.00
C GLN A 374 -26.26 29.48 0.44
N GLU A 375 -27.11 28.88 1.24
CA GLU A 375 -28.28 29.53 1.80
C GLU A 375 -27.91 30.53 2.90
N ALA A 376 -28.77 31.49 3.15
CA ALA A 376 -28.57 32.43 4.23
C ALA A 376 -28.85 31.74 5.56
N LEU A 377 -27.90 31.84 6.49
CA LEU A 377 -28.10 31.39 7.86
C LEU A 377 -29.09 32.32 8.57
N ASP A 378 -30.13 31.75 9.13
CA ASP A 378 -31.05 32.51 9.99
C ASP A 378 -30.39 32.86 11.35
N GLU A 379 -30.98 33.78 12.12
CA GLU A 379 -30.42 34.21 13.39
C GLU A 379 -30.29 33.04 14.40
N ALA A 380 -31.18 32.05 14.31
CA ALA A 380 -31.14 30.86 15.19
C ALA A 380 -29.96 29.94 14.84
N ALA A 381 -29.69 29.69 13.55
CA ALA A 381 -28.56 28.94 13.10
C ALA A 381 -27.22 29.63 13.42
N GLN A 382 -27.16 30.97 13.27
CA GLN A 382 -25.96 31.75 13.65
C GLN A 382 -25.70 31.69 15.14
N GLN A 383 -26.74 31.82 15.97
CA GLN A 383 -26.62 31.71 17.43
C GLN A 383 -26.18 30.30 17.84
N HIS A 384 -26.75 29.28 17.20
CA HIS A 384 -26.41 27.89 17.45
C HIS A 384 -24.96 27.58 17.09
N LEU A 385 -24.47 28.09 15.96
CA LEU A 385 -23.06 27.97 15.56
C LEU A 385 -22.12 28.66 16.56
N THR A 386 -22.51 29.85 17.06
CA THR A 386 -21.73 30.60 18.05
C THR A 386 -21.66 29.84 19.39
N ASP A 387 -22.78 29.28 19.85
CA ASP A 387 -22.88 28.54 21.10
C ASP A 387 -22.13 27.19 21.03
N LEU A 388 -22.12 26.58 19.87
CA LEU A 388 -21.40 25.28 19.62
C LEU A 388 -19.90 25.45 19.49
N LEU A 389 -19.46 26.45 18.73
CA LEU A 389 -18.05 26.56 18.36
C LEU A 389 -17.19 27.27 19.41
N LYS A 390 -17.77 28.10 20.30
CA LYS A 390 -17.13 28.82 21.43
C LYS A 390 -15.69 29.33 21.13
N ASP A 391 -15.43 29.68 19.87
CA ASP A 391 -14.14 30.14 19.39
C ASP A 391 -14.23 31.65 19.07
N ASP A 392 -13.31 32.44 19.58
CA ASP A 392 -13.24 33.89 19.42
C ASP A 392 -13.25 34.37 17.95
N ASN A 393 -12.94 33.46 17.00
CA ASN A 393 -12.88 33.78 15.57
C ASN A 393 -14.20 33.56 14.81
N VAL A 394 -15.15 32.82 15.38
CA VAL A 394 -16.41 32.45 14.72
C VAL A 394 -17.28 33.68 14.45
N ASP A 395 -17.36 34.58 15.38
CA ASP A 395 -18.10 35.84 15.23
C ASP A 395 -17.56 36.68 14.06
N GLY A 396 -16.25 36.66 13.84
CA GLY A 396 -15.62 37.34 12.72
C GLY A 396 -15.96 36.68 11.38
N LEU A 397 -16.01 35.36 11.33
CA LEU A 397 -16.36 34.58 10.15
C LEU A 397 -17.86 34.72 9.81
N LEU A 398 -18.74 34.70 10.81
CA LEU A 398 -20.17 34.89 10.62
C LEU A 398 -20.48 36.31 10.06
N LYS A 399 -19.78 37.35 10.51
CA LYS A 399 -19.88 38.69 9.94
C LYS A 399 -19.41 38.74 8.49
N ASN A 400 -18.38 38.02 8.14
CA ASN A 400 -17.85 37.97 6.78
C ASN A 400 -18.73 37.17 5.79
N LEU A 401 -19.68 36.34 6.26
CA LEU A 401 -20.70 35.71 5.41
C LEU A 401 -21.58 36.70 4.67
N ASN A 402 -21.81 37.87 5.25
CA ASN A 402 -22.65 38.91 4.65
C ASN A 402 -21.88 39.81 3.65
N ASP A 403 -20.57 39.65 3.53
CA ASP A 403 -19.73 40.37 2.58
C ASP A 403 -19.56 39.54 1.29
N PRO A 404 -20.05 40.00 0.13
CA PRO A 404 -20.02 39.23 -1.13
C PRO A 404 -18.62 38.81 -1.55
N ASP A 405 -17.58 39.60 -1.25
CA ASP A 405 -16.21 39.34 -1.63
C ASP A 405 -15.51 38.31 -0.68
N LYS A 406 -16.03 38.16 0.54
CA LYS A 406 -15.47 37.30 1.59
C LYS A 406 -16.33 36.08 1.94
N SER A 407 -17.58 36.07 1.46
CA SER A 407 -18.56 35.03 1.81
C SER A 407 -18.07 33.61 1.53
N THR A 408 -17.51 33.37 0.36
CA THR A 408 -17.00 32.04 -0.03
C THR A 408 -15.85 31.56 0.87
N SER A 409 -14.91 32.44 1.17
CA SER A 409 -13.79 32.14 2.08
C SER A 409 -14.24 31.93 3.52
N ALA A 410 -15.19 32.72 3.98
CA ALA A 410 -15.75 32.62 5.34
C ALA A 410 -16.56 31.33 5.52
N ARG A 411 -17.34 30.92 4.48
CA ARG A 411 -18.05 29.62 4.48
C ARG A 411 -17.08 28.45 4.58
N ALA A 412 -16.06 28.43 3.73
CA ALA A 412 -15.05 27.39 3.75
C ALA A 412 -14.34 27.32 5.12
N ALA A 413 -14.03 28.46 5.70
CA ALA A 413 -13.42 28.53 7.03
C ALA A 413 -14.35 28.03 8.15
N LEU A 414 -15.64 28.36 8.10
CA LEU A 414 -16.65 27.88 9.06
C LEU A 414 -16.87 26.37 8.94
N ILE A 415 -16.98 25.85 7.71
CA ILE A 415 -17.08 24.40 7.47
C ILE A 415 -15.85 23.69 8.05
N LYS A 416 -14.65 24.23 7.83
CA LYS A 416 -13.42 23.66 8.38
C LYS A 416 -13.43 23.65 9.92
N VAL A 417 -13.89 24.74 10.55
CA VAL A 417 -14.02 24.81 12.01
C VAL A 417 -15.06 23.79 12.51
N LEU A 418 -16.20 23.63 11.81
CA LEU A 418 -17.21 22.63 12.14
C LEU A 418 -16.65 21.20 12.04
N LEU A 419 -15.93 20.90 10.97
CA LEU A 419 -15.28 19.60 10.78
C LEU A 419 -14.21 19.31 11.86
N ASP A 420 -13.46 20.32 12.26
CA ASP A 420 -12.45 20.21 13.29
C ASP A 420 -13.06 20.04 14.71
N HIS A 421 -14.26 20.62 14.96
CA HIS A 421 -14.95 20.51 16.26
C HIS A 421 -15.70 19.19 16.47
N HIS A 422 -16.23 18.58 15.41
CA HIS A 422 -17.10 17.41 15.52
C HIS A 422 -16.48 16.13 14.90
N GLY A 423 -15.94 15.39 15.71
CA GLY A 423 -14.88 14.46 15.76
C GLY A 423 -15.04 13.02 15.36
N THR A 424 -16.02 12.48 14.63
CA THR A 424 -15.87 11.15 14.00
C THR A 424 -15.10 11.23 12.68
N GLY A 425 -14.90 12.38 12.12
CA GLY A 425 -14.23 12.59 10.83
C GLY A 425 -12.75 12.20 10.76
N ARG A 426 -12.07 12.02 11.90
CA ARG A 426 -10.72 11.43 11.91
C ARG A 426 -10.75 9.90 11.93
N ILE A 427 -11.85 9.29 12.40
CA ILE A 427 -11.98 7.85 12.62
C ILE A 427 -12.75 7.21 11.46
N LEU A 428 -13.72 7.91 10.90
CA LEU A 428 -14.63 7.42 9.88
C LEU A 428 -14.43 8.20 8.57
N PHE A 429 -14.08 7.48 7.51
CA PHE A 429 -14.07 7.98 6.13
C PHE A 429 -15.24 7.37 5.37
N ARG A 430 -16.04 8.23 4.73
CA ARG A 430 -17.20 7.82 3.96
C ARG A 430 -17.40 8.74 2.74
N ASN A 431 -17.45 8.14 1.59
CA ASN A 431 -17.81 8.79 0.35
C ASN A 431 -19.02 8.09 -0.26
N SER A 432 -19.87 8.85 -0.93
CA SER A 432 -21.00 8.34 -1.71
C SER A 432 -20.73 8.48 -3.20
N ARG A 433 -21.45 7.71 -4.01
CA ARG A 433 -21.38 7.80 -5.47
C ARG A 433 -21.88 9.12 -6.01
N GLN A 434 -22.70 9.85 -5.24
CA GLN A 434 -23.21 11.16 -5.64
C GLN A 434 -22.12 12.23 -5.61
N THR A 435 -21.19 12.13 -4.70
CA THR A 435 -20.06 13.07 -4.54
C THR A 435 -18.88 12.74 -5.42
N VAL A 436 -18.74 11.47 -5.83
CA VAL A 436 -17.63 10.99 -6.65
C VAL A 436 -18.01 10.94 -8.13
N GLN A 437 -17.34 11.74 -8.94
CA GLN A 437 -17.56 11.77 -10.40
C GLN A 437 -16.86 10.62 -11.11
N GLY A 438 -17.36 10.22 -12.28
CA GLY A 438 -16.71 9.24 -13.16
C GLY A 438 -17.32 7.84 -13.16
N PHE A 439 -18.47 7.66 -12.52
CA PHE A 439 -19.30 6.46 -12.70
C PHE A 439 -20.06 6.49 -14.02
N PRO A 440 -20.26 5.34 -14.67
CA PRO A 440 -21.08 5.22 -15.86
C PRO A 440 -22.57 5.30 -15.51
N GLU A 441 -23.37 5.70 -16.48
CA GLU A 441 -24.81 5.54 -16.41
C GLU A 441 -25.20 4.05 -16.53
N ARG A 442 -26.36 3.69 -15.96
CA ARG A 442 -26.92 2.34 -16.02
C ARG A 442 -28.23 2.35 -16.81
N GLU A 443 -28.34 1.43 -17.75
CA GLU A 443 -29.56 1.22 -18.54
C GLU A 443 -30.04 -0.23 -18.35
N ARG A 444 -31.29 -0.40 -17.93
CA ARG A 444 -31.89 -1.70 -17.69
C ARG A 444 -32.70 -2.19 -18.89
N HIS A 445 -32.66 -3.49 -19.14
CA HIS A 445 -33.42 -4.17 -20.15
C HIS A 445 -34.05 -5.43 -19.57
N GLY A 446 -35.36 -5.40 -19.27
CA GLY A 446 -36.14 -6.56 -18.83
C GLY A 446 -36.69 -7.32 -20.03
N TYR A 447 -36.55 -8.64 -20.03
CA TYR A 447 -37.07 -9.52 -21.08
C TYR A 447 -38.02 -10.53 -20.47
N VAL A 448 -39.31 -10.34 -20.77
CA VAL A 448 -40.39 -11.26 -20.36
C VAL A 448 -40.36 -12.46 -21.27
N LEU A 449 -40.20 -13.66 -20.70
CA LEU A 449 -40.16 -14.91 -21.45
C LEU A 449 -41.32 -15.82 -21.02
N ALA A 450 -42.03 -16.35 -22.01
CA ALA A 450 -43.09 -17.32 -21.76
C ALA A 450 -42.48 -18.75 -21.62
N GLY A 451 -43.05 -19.56 -20.73
CA GLY A 451 -42.63 -20.94 -20.50
C GLY A 451 -42.25 -21.24 -19.06
N GLN A 452 -41.65 -22.40 -18.83
CA GLN A 452 -41.19 -22.85 -17.55
C GLN A 452 -39.67 -23.07 -17.58
N ALA A 453 -38.99 -22.86 -16.43
CA ALA A 453 -37.60 -23.19 -16.30
C ALA A 453 -37.42 -24.71 -16.51
N ASN A 454 -36.41 -25.11 -17.26
CA ASN A 454 -36.03 -26.50 -17.43
C ASN A 454 -34.58 -26.67 -17.00
N VAL A 455 -34.39 -27.16 -15.77
CA VAL A 455 -33.06 -27.37 -15.18
C VAL A 455 -32.41 -28.65 -15.69
N GLU A 456 -33.21 -29.64 -16.13
CA GLU A 456 -32.73 -30.94 -16.64
C GLU A 456 -32.27 -30.84 -18.11
N ASP A 457 -32.93 -30.01 -18.91
CA ASP A 457 -32.55 -29.75 -20.29
C ASP A 457 -32.51 -28.23 -20.58
N LEU A 458 -31.35 -27.62 -20.36
CA LEU A 458 -31.14 -26.21 -20.61
C LEU A 458 -31.49 -25.75 -22.05
N GLN A 459 -31.47 -26.64 -23.04
CA GLN A 459 -31.85 -26.30 -24.42
C GLN A 459 -33.32 -25.96 -24.55
N GLN A 460 -34.15 -26.44 -23.65
CA GLN A 460 -35.58 -26.13 -23.60
C GLN A 460 -35.91 -24.95 -22.67
N ASP A 461 -34.94 -24.45 -21.92
CA ASP A 461 -35.13 -23.27 -21.06
C ASP A 461 -35.24 -22.00 -21.91
N PRO A 462 -36.34 -21.26 -21.83
CA PRO A 462 -36.52 -20.01 -22.61
C PRO A 462 -35.42 -18.99 -22.43
N ARG A 463 -34.76 -18.94 -21.23
CA ARG A 463 -33.66 -18.03 -20.93
C ARG A 463 -32.39 -18.40 -21.72
N TYR A 464 -32.11 -19.70 -21.89
CA TYR A 464 -31.01 -20.17 -22.74
C TYR A 464 -31.22 -19.78 -24.20
N LEU A 465 -32.41 -20.04 -24.73
CA LEU A 465 -32.74 -19.67 -26.12
C LEU A 465 -32.62 -18.16 -26.36
N TRP A 466 -33.12 -17.38 -25.41
CA TRP A 466 -32.96 -15.93 -25.42
C TRP A 466 -31.49 -15.52 -25.39
N LEU A 467 -30.64 -16.14 -24.53
CA LEU A 467 -29.22 -15.84 -24.43
C LEU A 467 -28.49 -16.10 -25.76
N VAL A 468 -28.74 -17.23 -26.42
CA VAL A 468 -28.16 -17.55 -27.72
C VAL A 468 -28.49 -16.48 -28.76
N ASP A 469 -29.74 -16.01 -28.79
CA ASP A 469 -30.15 -14.97 -29.74
C ASP A 469 -29.59 -13.60 -29.35
N LYS A 470 -29.50 -13.29 -28.06
CA LYS A 470 -28.92 -12.05 -27.55
C LYS A 470 -27.45 -11.90 -27.91
N VAL A 471 -26.65 -12.97 -27.74
CA VAL A 471 -25.24 -12.98 -28.12
C VAL A 471 -25.03 -12.68 -29.60
N LYS A 472 -25.92 -13.22 -30.49
CA LYS A 472 -25.87 -12.89 -31.91
C LYS A 472 -26.17 -11.41 -32.17
N GLN A 473 -27.13 -10.82 -31.42
CA GLN A 473 -27.49 -9.40 -31.54
C GLN A 473 -26.38 -8.45 -31.05
N LEU A 474 -25.57 -8.86 -30.08
CA LEU A 474 -24.45 -8.08 -29.57
C LEU A 474 -23.32 -7.86 -30.59
N ALA A 475 -23.41 -8.48 -31.78
CA ALA A 475 -22.55 -8.21 -32.93
C ALA A 475 -21.04 -8.21 -32.62
N GLY A 476 -20.61 -9.10 -31.75
CA GLY A 476 -19.21 -9.26 -31.38
C GLY A 476 -18.79 -8.52 -30.09
N GLN A 477 -19.67 -7.72 -29.48
CA GLN A 477 -19.42 -7.18 -28.16
C GLN A 477 -19.39 -8.28 -27.09
N LYS A 478 -18.57 -8.09 -26.07
CA LYS A 478 -18.39 -9.03 -24.96
C LYS A 478 -19.42 -8.78 -23.87
N ALA A 479 -19.90 -9.85 -23.21
CA ALA A 479 -20.83 -9.73 -22.09
C ALA A 479 -20.40 -10.60 -20.89
N LEU A 480 -20.67 -10.08 -19.69
CA LEU A 480 -20.55 -10.81 -18.43
C LEU A 480 -21.92 -11.43 -18.09
N VAL A 481 -21.95 -12.72 -17.84
CA VAL A 481 -23.16 -13.47 -17.46
C VAL A 481 -22.98 -13.93 -16.01
N ILE A 482 -23.93 -13.61 -15.12
CA ILE A 482 -23.87 -14.06 -13.72
C ILE A 482 -25.03 -15.01 -13.43
N CYS A 483 -24.68 -16.15 -12.82
CA CYS A 483 -25.57 -17.20 -12.35
C CYS A 483 -25.40 -17.38 -10.84
N LYS A 484 -26.46 -17.78 -10.14
CA LYS A 484 -26.42 -18.00 -8.68
C LYS A 484 -25.48 -19.16 -8.30
N GLN A 485 -25.46 -20.23 -9.10
CA GLN A 485 -24.75 -21.48 -8.77
C GLN A 485 -23.62 -21.77 -9.75
N ALA A 486 -22.51 -22.30 -9.26
CA ALA A 486 -21.38 -22.76 -10.08
C ALA A 486 -21.78 -23.78 -11.13
N GLN A 487 -22.60 -24.79 -10.73
CA GLN A 487 -23.04 -25.84 -11.64
C GLN A 487 -23.84 -25.28 -12.83
N THR A 488 -24.72 -24.30 -12.56
CA THR A 488 -25.47 -23.62 -13.63
C THR A 488 -24.54 -22.89 -14.61
N ALA A 489 -23.48 -22.25 -14.12
CA ALA A 489 -22.50 -21.56 -14.96
C ALA A 489 -21.72 -22.55 -15.83
N ILE A 490 -21.29 -23.69 -15.28
CA ILE A 490 -20.58 -24.76 -15.98
C ILE A 490 -21.48 -25.38 -17.07
N ASP A 491 -22.71 -25.77 -16.72
CA ASP A 491 -23.64 -26.42 -17.66
C ASP A 491 -24.04 -25.46 -18.79
N LEU A 492 -24.20 -24.17 -18.48
CA LEU A 492 -24.48 -23.12 -19.45
C LEU A 492 -23.34 -22.95 -20.45
N GLU A 493 -22.08 -22.88 -19.96
CA GLU A 493 -20.88 -22.79 -20.81
C GLU A 493 -20.80 -24.00 -21.76
N LEU A 494 -20.89 -25.22 -21.21
CA LEU A 494 -20.80 -26.45 -21.96
C LEU A 494 -21.90 -26.54 -23.06
N THR A 495 -23.12 -26.12 -22.71
CA THR A 495 -24.25 -26.15 -23.65
C THR A 495 -24.09 -25.10 -24.76
N LEU A 496 -23.66 -23.88 -24.44
CA LEU A 496 -23.39 -22.81 -25.40
C LEU A 496 -22.27 -23.20 -26.38
N ARG A 497 -21.18 -23.76 -25.88
CA ARG A 497 -20.05 -24.20 -26.69
C ARG A 497 -20.43 -25.37 -27.60
N ASN A 498 -21.04 -26.41 -27.05
CA ASN A 498 -21.27 -27.66 -27.77
C ASN A 498 -22.48 -27.60 -28.71
N ARG A 499 -23.49 -26.79 -28.40
CA ARG A 499 -24.75 -26.76 -29.14
C ARG A 499 -24.96 -25.49 -29.97
N ALA A 500 -24.53 -24.35 -29.44
CA ALA A 500 -24.68 -23.08 -30.14
C ALA A 500 -23.40 -22.62 -30.86
N GLY A 501 -22.26 -23.27 -30.62
CA GLY A 501 -20.98 -22.88 -31.20
C GLY A 501 -20.50 -21.52 -30.70
N ILE A 502 -20.96 -21.10 -29.52
CA ILE A 502 -20.57 -19.82 -28.90
C ILE A 502 -19.38 -20.06 -27.98
N ALA A 503 -18.24 -19.46 -28.33
CA ALA A 503 -17.07 -19.52 -27.50
C ALA A 503 -17.28 -18.66 -26.24
N SER A 504 -17.12 -19.29 -25.08
CA SER A 504 -17.29 -18.68 -23.76
C SER A 504 -16.19 -19.14 -22.80
N ALA A 505 -15.94 -18.36 -21.79
CA ALA A 505 -15.12 -18.72 -20.64
C ALA A 505 -16.02 -18.87 -19.40
N VAL A 506 -15.60 -19.67 -18.44
CA VAL A 506 -16.35 -19.86 -17.18
C VAL A 506 -15.50 -19.50 -15.97
N PHE A 507 -16.16 -18.94 -14.94
CA PHE A 507 -15.59 -18.62 -13.66
C PHE A 507 -16.47 -19.16 -12.55
N HIS A 508 -15.90 -19.98 -11.67
CA HIS A 508 -16.59 -20.48 -10.48
C HIS A 508 -15.61 -20.77 -9.32
N GLU A 509 -16.14 -20.95 -8.13
CA GLU A 509 -15.39 -21.14 -6.90
C GLU A 509 -14.46 -22.37 -6.90
N GLY A 510 -14.81 -23.43 -7.61
CA GLY A 510 -13.99 -24.64 -7.71
C GLY A 510 -12.74 -24.53 -8.61
N MET A 511 -12.51 -23.39 -9.27
CA MET A 511 -11.34 -23.17 -10.12
C MET A 511 -10.14 -22.64 -9.32
N SER A 512 -8.94 -23.12 -9.64
CA SER A 512 -7.68 -22.55 -9.15
C SER A 512 -7.46 -21.12 -9.67
N ILE A 513 -6.58 -20.37 -9.02
CA ILE A 513 -6.23 -19.00 -9.44
C ILE A 513 -5.68 -18.99 -10.87
N ILE A 514 -4.84 -19.95 -11.23
CA ILE A 514 -4.25 -20.06 -12.56
C ILE A 514 -5.31 -20.33 -13.63
N GLU A 515 -6.28 -21.19 -13.34
CA GLU A 515 -7.39 -21.47 -14.28
C GLU A 515 -8.27 -20.25 -14.49
N ARG A 516 -8.57 -19.51 -13.41
CA ARG A 516 -9.30 -18.25 -13.48
C ARG A 516 -8.53 -17.20 -14.29
N ASP A 517 -7.21 -17.13 -14.15
CA ASP A 517 -6.35 -16.23 -14.91
C ASP A 517 -6.38 -16.52 -16.39
N ARG A 518 -6.26 -17.79 -16.76
CA ARG A 518 -6.36 -18.23 -18.17
C ARG A 518 -7.71 -17.91 -18.77
N ALA A 519 -8.79 -18.16 -18.04
CA ALA A 519 -10.15 -17.87 -18.51
C ALA A 519 -10.38 -16.37 -18.70
N ALA A 520 -9.86 -15.53 -17.77
CA ALA A 520 -9.93 -14.07 -17.88
C ALA A 520 -9.10 -13.54 -19.05
N ALA A 521 -7.88 -14.02 -19.22
CA ALA A 521 -7.01 -13.63 -20.33
C ALA A 521 -7.65 -14.01 -21.67
N TYR A 522 -8.18 -15.23 -21.78
CA TYR A 522 -8.92 -15.67 -22.97
C TYR A 522 -10.14 -14.79 -23.25
N PHE A 523 -10.88 -14.39 -22.22
CA PHE A 523 -12.00 -13.48 -22.39
C PHE A 523 -11.57 -12.04 -22.70
N ALA A 524 -10.48 -11.56 -22.11
CA ALA A 524 -10.01 -10.20 -22.31
C ALA A 524 -9.39 -9.96 -23.69
N ASP A 525 -8.78 -10.98 -24.30
CA ASP A 525 -8.10 -10.88 -25.58
C ASP A 525 -9.06 -10.43 -26.69
N PRO A 526 -8.83 -9.29 -27.37
CA PRO A 526 -9.68 -8.80 -28.45
C PRO A 526 -9.76 -9.74 -29.66
N GLU A 527 -8.69 -10.51 -29.91
CA GLU A 527 -8.60 -11.45 -31.03
C GLU A 527 -9.22 -12.81 -30.70
N SER A 528 -9.50 -13.11 -29.45
CA SER A 528 -10.11 -14.37 -29.01
C SER A 528 -11.55 -14.50 -29.51
N ALA A 529 -11.97 -15.73 -29.68
CA ALA A 529 -13.36 -16.06 -30.03
C ALA A 529 -14.33 -15.91 -28.83
N ALA A 530 -13.84 -15.76 -27.60
CA ALA A 530 -14.64 -15.69 -26.40
C ALA A 530 -15.52 -14.42 -26.38
N ARG A 531 -16.85 -14.63 -26.39
CA ARG A 531 -17.85 -13.55 -26.38
C ARG A 531 -18.49 -13.39 -25.01
N LEU A 532 -18.52 -14.44 -24.22
CA LEU A 532 -19.10 -14.47 -22.88
C LEU A 532 -18.08 -14.89 -21.84
N LEU A 533 -18.15 -14.26 -20.67
CA LEU A 533 -17.63 -14.80 -19.43
C LEU A 533 -18.82 -15.14 -18.54
N ILE A 534 -18.96 -16.42 -18.18
CA ILE A 534 -20.07 -16.94 -17.40
C ILE A 534 -19.57 -17.19 -15.98
N CYS A 535 -20.11 -16.47 -15.00
CA CYS A 535 -19.65 -16.51 -13.61
C CYS A 535 -20.71 -17.08 -12.68
N SER A 536 -20.26 -17.80 -11.66
CA SER A 536 -21.05 -17.99 -10.44
C SER A 536 -21.01 -16.70 -9.58
N GLU A 537 -21.81 -16.64 -8.51
CA GLU A 537 -21.85 -15.51 -7.57
C GLU A 537 -20.44 -15.10 -7.12
N ILE A 538 -19.68 -16.05 -6.63
CA ILE A 538 -18.34 -15.87 -6.06
C ILE A 538 -17.27 -15.76 -7.15
N GLY A 539 -17.45 -16.41 -8.28
CA GLY A 539 -16.44 -16.49 -9.33
C GLY A 539 -16.03 -15.16 -9.97
N SER A 540 -16.90 -14.15 -9.93
CA SER A 540 -16.65 -12.87 -10.60
C SER A 540 -15.83 -11.86 -9.75
N GLU A 541 -15.50 -12.19 -8.51
CA GLU A 541 -14.83 -11.28 -7.58
C GLU A 541 -13.36 -11.03 -7.92
N GLY A 542 -12.85 -9.82 -7.62
CA GLY A 542 -11.45 -9.46 -7.69
C GLY A 542 -10.89 -9.07 -9.05
N ARG A 543 -11.70 -8.94 -10.12
CA ARG A 543 -11.19 -8.64 -11.46
C ARG A 543 -11.76 -7.38 -12.07
N ASN A 544 -10.97 -6.75 -12.94
CA ASN A 544 -11.36 -5.56 -13.69
C ASN A 544 -11.87 -5.94 -15.08
N PHE A 545 -13.17 -5.75 -15.29
CA PHE A 545 -13.83 -5.98 -16.58
C PHE A 545 -14.29 -4.67 -17.25
N GLN A 546 -13.57 -3.56 -17.07
CA GLN A 546 -13.94 -2.26 -17.63
C GLN A 546 -14.06 -2.23 -19.17
N PHE A 547 -13.50 -3.21 -19.85
CA PHE A 547 -13.68 -3.38 -21.30
C PHE A 547 -15.05 -3.98 -21.67
N VAL A 548 -15.84 -4.43 -20.69
CA VAL A 548 -17.19 -4.99 -20.86
C VAL A 548 -18.22 -4.02 -20.30
N HIS A 549 -19.32 -3.82 -21.00
CA HIS A 549 -20.44 -2.97 -20.56
C HIS A 549 -21.81 -3.65 -20.64
N HIS A 550 -21.86 -4.92 -21.07
CA HIS A 550 -23.08 -5.73 -21.04
C HIS A 550 -23.03 -6.70 -19.85
N LEU A 551 -23.99 -6.58 -18.94
CA LEU A 551 -24.21 -7.48 -17.80
C LEU A 551 -25.51 -8.26 -18.04
N ILE A 552 -25.46 -9.58 -17.97
CA ILE A 552 -26.62 -10.46 -18.08
C ILE A 552 -26.83 -11.18 -16.75
N LEU A 553 -27.96 -10.94 -16.11
CA LEU A 553 -28.34 -11.58 -14.84
C LEU A 553 -29.33 -12.71 -15.12
N MET A 554 -28.83 -13.96 -15.12
CA MET A 554 -29.65 -15.14 -15.41
C MET A 554 -30.67 -15.45 -14.31
N ASP A 555 -30.39 -14.97 -13.10
CA ASP A 555 -31.25 -14.99 -11.93
C ASP A 555 -31.03 -13.75 -11.09
N LEU A 556 -31.97 -13.43 -10.20
CA LEU A 556 -31.89 -12.29 -9.30
C LEU A 556 -31.73 -12.79 -7.85
N PRO A 557 -30.81 -12.21 -7.06
CA PRO A 557 -30.69 -12.51 -5.64
C PRO A 557 -31.89 -11.89 -4.87
N ILE A 558 -32.21 -12.43 -3.69
CA ILE A 558 -33.20 -11.82 -2.78
C ILE A 558 -32.58 -10.62 -2.04
N ASN A 559 -31.29 -10.68 -1.78
CA ASN A 559 -30.56 -9.64 -1.08
C ASN A 559 -30.14 -8.50 -2.05
N PRO A 560 -30.55 -7.23 -1.82
CA PRO A 560 -30.16 -6.08 -2.66
C PRO A 560 -28.66 -5.82 -2.73
N ASP A 561 -27.91 -6.07 -1.66
CA ASP A 561 -26.46 -5.83 -1.65
C ASP A 561 -25.74 -6.79 -2.62
N LEU A 562 -26.17 -8.05 -2.71
CA LEU A 562 -25.67 -8.99 -3.73
C LEU A 562 -25.99 -8.50 -5.14
N LEU A 563 -27.15 -7.91 -5.38
CA LEU A 563 -27.46 -7.32 -6.68
C LEU A 563 -26.52 -6.16 -6.99
N GLN A 564 -26.27 -5.27 -6.02
CA GLN A 564 -25.34 -4.16 -6.21
C GLN A 564 -23.90 -4.64 -6.39
N GLN A 565 -23.49 -5.71 -5.70
CA GLN A 565 -22.18 -6.35 -5.92
C GLN A 565 -22.07 -6.91 -7.36
N ARG A 566 -23.09 -7.60 -7.87
CA ARG A 566 -23.13 -8.10 -9.26
C ARG A 566 -23.02 -6.96 -10.29
N ILE A 567 -23.75 -5.88 -10.10
CA ILE A 567 -23.70 -4.71 -10.99
C ILE A 567 -22.34 -4.01 -10.84
N GLY A 568 -21.82 -3.90 -9.62
CA GLY A 568 -20.53 -3.31 -9.29
C GLY A 568 -19.31 -3.99 -9.94
N ARG A 569 -19.48 -5.18 -10.56
CA ARG A 569 -18.42 -5.80 -11.38
C ARG A 569 -18.07 -4.96 -12.60
N LEU A 570 -19.04 -4.30 -13.20
CA LEU A 570 -18.88 -3.43 -14.37
C LEU A 570 -19.02 -1.94 -14.01
N ASP A 571 -19.80 -1.63 -12.99
CA ASP A 571 -20.11 -0.28 -12.54
C ASP A 571 -19.01 0.26 -11.60
N ARG A 572 -17.93 0.66 -12.23
CA ARG A 572 -16.71 1.17 -11.55
C ARG A 572 -16.28 2.50 -12.13
N ILE A 573 -15.61 3.29 -11.33
CA ILE A 573 -15.01 4.56 -11.76
C ILE A 573 -14.04 4.30 -12.93
N GLY A 574 -14.17 5.09 -13.99
CA GLY A 574 -13.36 4.98 -15.21
C GLY A 574 -13.96 4.11 -16.32
N GLN A 575 -15.13 3.51 -16.12
CA GLN A 575 -15.90 2.87 -17.18
C GLN A 575 -16.40 3.94 -18.16
N LYS A 576 -16.10 3.76 -19.44
CA LYS A 576 -16.40 4.75 -20.49
C LYS A 576 -17.77 4.58 -21.16
N HIS A 577 -18.38 3.44 -20.95
CA HIS A 577 -19.64 3.07 -21.62
C HIS A 577 -20.79 2.96 -20.61
N VAL A 578 -22.00 3.28 -21.05
CA VAL A 578 -23.23 3.04 -20.30
C VAL A 578 -23.37 1.55 -20.06
N ILE A 579 -23.60 1.14 -18.81
CA ILE A 579 -23.77 -0.27 -18.47
C ILE A 579 -25.15 -0.75 -18.86
N GLN A 580 -25.18 -1.76 -19.72
CA GLN A 580 -26.40 -2.39 -20.23
C GLN A 580 -26.73 -3.61 -19.37
N ILE A 581 -27.72 -3.50 -18.49
CA ILE A 581 -28.14 -4.57 -17.59
C ILE A 581 -29.30 -5.35 -18.22
N HIS A 582 -29.06 -6.60 -18.60
CA HIS A 582 -30.03 -7.47 -19.22
C HIS A 582 -30.55 -8.51 -18.23
N VAL A 583 -31.88 -8.54 -18.03
CA VAL A 583 -32.54 -9.47 -17.10
C VAL A 583 -33.60 -10.28 -17.83
N PRO A 584 -33.30 -11.51 -18.25
CA PRO A 584 -34.31 -12.44 -18.76
C PRO A 584 -35.06 -13.10 -17.60
N TYR A 585 -36.38 -12.98 -17.56
CA TYR A 585 -37.20 -13.60 -16.52
C TYR A 585 -38.43 -14.25 -17.09
N LEU A 586 -38.87 -15.33 -16.43
CA LEU A 586 -40.06 -16.08 -16.83
C LEU A 586 -41.31 -15.47 -16.24
N GLU A 587 -42.36 -15.34 -17.04
CA GLU A 587 -43.65 -14.86 -16.58
C GLU A 587 -44.20 -15.70 -15.41
N HIS A 588 -44.90 -15.04 -14.48
CA HIS A 588 -45.55 -15.70 -13.36
C HIS A 588 -44.63 -16.51 -12.42
N THR A 589 -43.37 -16.09 -12.28
CA THR A 589 -42.42 -16.70 -11.38
C THR A 589 -41.97 -15.70 -10.32
N GLY A 590 -41.37 -16.21 -9.22
CA GLY A 590 -40.73 -15.35 -8.19
C GLY A 590 -39.67 -14.41 -8.79
N ASN A 591 -38.97 -14.79 -9.87
CA ASN A 591 -38.01 -13.88 -10.54
C ASN A 591 -38.72 -12.70 -11.23
N ALA A 592 -39.91 -12.87 -11.74
CA ALA A 592 -40.71 -11.74 -12.28
C ALA A 592 -41.10 -10.75 -11.18
N VAL A 593 -41.43 -11.26 -9.99
CA VAL A 593 -41.73 -10.42 -8.83
C VAL A 593 -40.48 -9.68 -8.36
N LEU A 594 -39.34 -10.38 -8.23
CA LEU A 594 -38.05 -9.77 -7.86
C LEU A 594 -37.62 -8.70 -8.87
N TYR A 595 -37.80 -8.95 -10.18
CA TYR A 595 -37.48 -7.95 -11.20
C TYR A 595 -38.32 -6.68 -11.00
N ARG A 596 -39.63 -6.78 -10.80
CA ARG A 596 -40.52 -5.64 -10.54
C ARG A 596 -40.18 -4.94 -9.23
N TRP A 597 -39.87 -5.70 -8.19
CA TRP A 597 -39.48 -5.15 -6.90
C TRP A 597 -38.19 -4.32 -6.99
N TYR A 598 -37.18 -4.82 -7.70
CA TYR A 598 -35.95 -4.09 -7.92
C TYR A 598 -36.09 -2.89 -8.85
N ASP A 599 -36.88 -3.03 -9.92
CA ASP A 599 -37.06 -1.96 -10.91
C ASP A 599 -38.03 -0.87 -10.44
N GLU A 600 -39.26 -1.28 -10.08
CA GLU A 600 -40.32 -0.37 -9.70
C GLU A 600 -40.23 0.03 -8.21
N GLY A 601 -39.93 -0.93 -7.31
CA GLY A 601 -39.90 -0.71 -5.85
C GLY A 601 -38.67 0.02 -5.37
N LEU A 602 -37.48 -0.46 -5.72
CA LEU A 602 -36.19 0.03 -5.20
C LEU A 602 -35.38 0.87 -6.22
N ASN A 603 -35.78 0.92 -7.49
CA ASN A 603 -35.01 1.53 -8.60
C ASN A 603 -33.53 1.07 -8.69
N ALA A 604 -33.24 -0.16 -8.21
CA ALA A 604 -31.90 -0.66 -7.93
C ALA A 604 -31.06 -0.96 -9.17
N PHE A 605 -31.67 -1.07 -10.36
CA PHE A 605 -30.95 -1.25 -11.61
C PHE A 605 -30.37 0.06 -12.16
N ARG A 606 -31.01 1.20 -11.92
CA ARG A 606 -30.58 2.50 -12.45
C ARG A 606 -29.76 3.32 -11.47
N ALA A 607 -30.07 3.18 -10.18
CA ALA A 607 -29.41 3.91 -9.12
C ALA A 607 -28.94 2.96 -8.03
N ASN A 608 -27.89 3.36 -7.30
CA ASN A 608 -27.53 2.70 -6.06
C ASN A 608 -28.39 3.29 -4.95
N SER A 609 -29.25 2.49 -4.31
CA SER A 609 -30.07 2.91 -3.18
C SER A 609 -29.41 2.48 -1.88
N SER A 610 -29.00 3.45 -1.09
CA SER A 610 -28.40 3.21 0.24
C SER A 610 -29.41 2.65 1.24
N SER A 611 -30.72 2.81 0.98
CA SER A 611 -31.80 2.30 1.84
C SER A 611 -32.26 0.88 1.48
N ALA A 612 -31.83 0.34 0.31
CA ALA A 612 -32.40 -0.89 -0.26
C ALA A 612 -32.31 -2.10 0.68
N GLN A 613 -31.14 -2.32 1.33
CA GLN A 613 -30.97 -3.45 2.27
C GLN A 613 -31.88 -3.31 3.47
N ARG A 614 -31.98 -2.12 4.06
CA ARG A 614 -32.84 -1.86 5.24
C ARG A 614 -34.32 -2.05 4.91
N VAL A 615 -34.74 -1.63 3.70
CA VAL A 615 -36.09 -1.91 3.20
C VAL A 615 -36.33 -3.42 3.07
N ALA A 616 -35.35 -4.16 2.55
CA ALA A 616 -35.39 -5.61 2.43
C ALA A 616 -35.50 -6.30 3.79
N ASP A 617 -34.77 -5.86 4.80
CA ASP A 617 -34.79 -6.41 6.16
C ASP A 617 -36.15 -6.17 6.83
N ILE A 618 -36.68 -4.94 6.74
CA ILE A 618 -37.98 -4.57 7.32
C ILE A 618 -39.12 -5.33 6.65
N LEU A 619 -39.05 -5.55 5.34
CA LEU A 619 -40.11 -6.19 4.57
C LEU A 619 -39.82 -7.65 4.24
N HIS A 620 -38.84 -8.29 4.89
CA HIS A 620 -38.35 -9.64 4.58
C HIS A 620 -39.46 -10.69 4.54
N ASP A 621 -40.29 -10.77 5.59
CA ASP A 621 -41.35 -11.76 5.71
C ASP A 621 -42.43 -11.56 4.66
N GLU A 622 -42.76 -10.30 4.34
CA GLU A 622 -43.72 -9.96 3.29
C GLU A 622 -43.16 -10.33 1.91
N LEU A 623 -41.89 -10.01 1.65
CA LEU A 623 -41.20 -10.37 0.40
C LEU A 623 -41.22 -11.90 0.19
N VAL A 624 -40.81 -12.67 1.20
CA VAL A 624 -40.80 -14.14 1.14
C VAL A 624 -42.20 -14.68 0.89
N SER A 625 -43.24 -14.12 1.54
CA SER A 625 -44.63 -14.49 1.34
C SER A 625 -45.11 -14.23 -0.11
N VAL A 626 -44.74 -13.08 -0.67
CA VAL A 626 -45.09 -12.72 -2.05
C VAL A 626 -44.35 -13.58 -3.08
N LEU A 627 -43.10 -13.96 -2.80
CA LEU A 627 -42.31 -14.83 -3.68
C LEU A 627 -42.77 -16.32 -3.69
N SER A 628 -43.33 -16.80 -2.58
CA SER A 628 -43.74 -18.20 -2.37
C SER A 628 -45.23 -18.47 -2.73
N GLY A 629 -45.97 -17.47 -3.17
CA GLY A 629 -47.39 -17.58 -3.51
C GLY A 629 -47.67 -18.55 -4.67
N ASP A 630 -48.49 -19.59 -4.47
CA ASP A 630 -48.77 -20.65 -5.43
C ASP A 630 -49.55 -20.19 -6.68
N ALA A 631 -50.02 -18.93 -6.75
CA ALA A 631 -50.86 -18.40 -7.81
C ALA A 631 -50.43 -17.00 -8.27
N ILE A 632 -49.13 -16.79 -8.56
CA ILE A 632 -48.60 -15.48 -9.01
C ILE A 632 -49.36 -14.95 -10.28
N ALA A 633 -50.00 -15.82 -11.02
CA ALA A 633 -50.80 -15.47 -12.21
C ALA A 633 -52.21 -14.93 -11.90
N SER A 634 -52.71 -15.05 -10.65
CA SER A 634 -54.06 -14.58 -10.32
C SER A 634 -54.11 -13.04 -10.19
N ALA A 635 -55.25 -12.45 -10.58
CA ALA A 635 -55.45 -11.01 -10.44
C ALA A 635 -55.39 -10.53 -8.96
N GLU A 636 -55.76 -11.38 -8.02
CA GLU A 636 -55.70 -11.09 -6.58
C GLU A 636 -54.25 -11.01 -6.11
N THR A 637 -53.40 -11.97 -6.51
CA THR A 637 -51.98 -11.97 -6.18
C THR A 637 -51.25 -10.79 -6.84
N GLN A 638 -51.58 -10.41 -8.05
CA GLN A 638 -51.03 -9.23 -8.71
C GLN A 638 -51.35 -7.92 -7.91
N ALA A 639 -52.56 -7.78 -7.41
CA ALA A 639 -52.92 -6.65 -6.57
C ALA A 639 -52.11 -6.61 -5.24
N VAL A 640 -51.83 -7.75 -4.66
CA VAL A 640 -50.96 -7.85 -3.47
C VAL A 640 -49.52 -7.44 -3.83
N ILE A 641 -48.98 -7.89 -4.96
CA ILE A 641 -47.64 -7.51 -5.45
C ILE A 641 -47.58 -5.99 -5.71
N ASP A 642 -48.60 -5.40 -6.36
CA ASP A 642 -48.64 -3.96 -6.61
C ASP A 642 -48.67 -3.16 -5.32
N ALA A 643 -49.46 -3.59 -4.32
CA ALA A 643 -49.52 -2.94 -3.00
C ALA A 643 -48.18 -3.04 -2.27
N PHE A 644 -47.50 -4.19 -2.36
CA PHE A 644 -46.19 -4.40 -1.79
C PHE A 644 -45.11 -3.48 -2.42
N ILE A 645 -45.13 -3.32 -3.76
CA ILE A 645 -44.20 -2.42 -4.46
C ILE A 645 -44.41 -0.96 -4.03
N VAL A 646 -45.65 -0.51 -3.93
CA VAL A 646 -45.97 0.84 -3.45
C VAL A 646 -45.51 1.06 -2.02
N LYS A 647 -45.67 0.04 -1.14
CA LYS A 647 -45.19 0.06 0.24
C LYS A 647 -43.65 0.18 0.27
N THR A 648 -42.96 -0.58 -0.57
CA THR A 648 -41.51 -0.54 -0.73
C THR A 648 -41.02 0.86 -1.13
N GLN A 649 -41.65 1.46 -2.17
CA GLN A 649 -41.31 2.82 -2.63
C GLN A 649 -41.43 3.85 -1.52
N LYS A 650 -42.56 3.83 -0.80
CA LYS A 650 -42.82 4.77 0.29
C LYS A 650 -41.80 4.64 1.39
N LEU A 651 -41.53 3.40 1.85
CA LEU A 651 -40.54 3.13 2.89
C LEU A 651 -39.14 3.53 2.44
N GLY A 652 -38.75 3.23 1.19
CA GLY A 652 -37.48 3.63 0.62
C GLY A 652 -37.27 5.12 0.63
N THR A 653 -38.27 5.90 0.18
CA THR A 653 -38.19 7.37 0.18
C THR A 653 -38.09 7.94 1.59
N GLU A 654 -38.91 7.44 2.54
CA GLU A 654 -38.86 7.86 3.94
C GLU A 654 -37.46 7.59 4.57
N LEU A 655 -36.85 6.44 4.28
CA LEU A 655 -35.54 6.08 4.79
C LEU A 655 -34.43 6.93 4.12
N GLU A 656 -34.51 7.17 2.82
CA GLU A 656 -33.54 8.01 2.10
C GLU A 656 -33.57 9.46 2.60
N GLU A 657 -34.77 10.04 2.83
CA GLU A 657 -34.91 11.38 3.41
C GLU A 657 -34.30 11.45 4.81
N HIS A 658 -34.45 10.41 5.63
CA HIS A 658 -33.83 10.34 6.96
C HIS A 658 -32.30 10.20 6.89
N MET A 659 -31.78 9.49 5.91
CA MET A 659 -30.32 9.28 5.74
C MET A 659 -29.63 10.50 5.14
N HIS A 660 -30.31 11.30 4.31
CA HIS A 660 -29.76 12.52 3.71
C HIS A 660 -29.67 13.71 4.67
N ASN A 661 -30.13 13.60 5.91
CA ASN A 661 -30.09 14.68 6.87
C ASN A 661 -28.67 14.94 7.39
N GLY A 662 -27.95 15.84 6.69
CA GLY A 662 -26.84 16.69 7.19
C GLY A 662 -25.55 15.99 7.65
N ARG A 663 -25.60 14.85 8.30
CA ARG A 663 -24.44 14.16 8.87
C ARG A 663 -23.57 13.54 7.80
N ASP A 664 -24.17 12.87 6.84
CA ASP A 664 -23.43 12.20 5.74
C ASP A 664 -22.66 13.21 4.91
N GLN A 665 -23.24 14.37 4.64
CA GLN A 665 -22.54 15.44 3.90
C GLN A 665 -21.31 15.97 4.63
N LEU A 666 -21.34 16.08 5.97
CA LEU A 666 -20.16 16.47 6.76
C LEU A 666 -19.07 15.40 6.74
N LEU A 667 -19.44 14.13 6.82
CA LEU A 667 -18.50 13.03 6.74
C LEU A 667 -17.86 12.96 5.34
N GLU A 668 -18.63 13.13 4.29
CA GLU A 668 -18.14 13.16 2.91
C GLU A 668 -17.16 14.30 2.66
N LEU A 669 -17.46 15.51 3.14
CA LEU A 669 -16.54 16.66 3.04
C LEU A 669 -15.22 16.43 3.78
N ASN A 670 -15.27 15.71 4.89
CA ASN A 670 -14.07 15.38 5.65
C ASN A 670 -13.30 14.22 5.01
N SER A 671 -13.98 13.35 4.26
CA SER A 671 -13.42 12.18 3.61
C SER A 671 -12.69 12.48 2.29
N CYS A 672 -12.86 13.67 1.72
CA CYS A 672 -12.12 14.10 0.53
C CYS A 672 -11.95 15.62 0.50
N ARG A 673 -10.73 16.11 0.79
CA ARG A 673 -10.35 17.52 0.55
C ARG A 673 -9.80 17.61 -0.87
N LYS A 674 -10.63 18.12 -1.76
CA LYS A 674 -10.34 18.15 -3.20
C LYS A 674 -9.02 18.83 -3.55
N GLU A 675 -8.70 19.94 -2.91
CA GLU A 675 -7.47 20.72 -3.17
C GLU A 675 -6.21 19.89 -2.91
N LEU A 676 -6.15 19.18 -1.77
CA LEU A 676 -5.02 18.31 -1.44
C LEU A 676 -4.99 17.06 -2.33
N ALA A 677 -6.15 16.50 -2.64
CA ALA A 677 -6.24 15.35 -3.53
C ALA A 677 -5.75 15.68 -4.95
N ASP A 678 -6.14 16.84 -5.48
CA ASP A 678 -5.70 17.30 -6.81
C ASP A 678 -4.19 17.58 -6.82
N GLU A 679 -3.63 18.14 -5.74
CA GLU A 679 -2.19 18.33 -5.58
C GLU A 679 -1.41 17.00 -5.58
N LEU A 680 -1.90 15.99 -4.84
CA LEU A 680 -1.30 14.65 -4.84
C LEU A 680 -1.33 14.00 -6.23
N ILE A 681 -2.45 14.15 -6.95
CA ILE A 681 -2.59 13.64 -8.33
C ILE A 681 -1.61 14.34 -9.28
N GLU A 682 -1.46 15.66 -9.16
CA GLU A 682 -0.51 16.42 -9.98
C GLU A 682 0.93 15.95 -9.73
N GLN A 683 1.33 15.81 -8.48
CA GLN A 683 2.64 15.31 -8.09
C GLN A 683 2.91 13.89 -8.60
N LEU A 684 1.94 12.97 -8.47
CA LEU A 684 2.05 11.61 -9.01
C LEU A 684 2.20 11.60 -10.53
N ASN A 685 1.39 12.41 -11.23
CA ASN A 685 1.47 12.54 -12.68
C ASN A 685 2.81 13.14 -13.15
N ASP A 686 3.38 14.08 -12.39
CA ASP A 686 4.65 14.69 -12.72
C ASP A 686 5.80 13.67 -12.60
N TYR A 687 5.80 12.85 -11.54
CA TYR A 687 6.75 11.74 -11.42
C TYR A 687 6.68 10.76 -12.60
N GLU A 688 5.48 10.42 -13.06
CA GLU A 688 5.29 9.49 -14.19
C GLU A 688 5.71 10.12 -15.53
N LYS A 689 5.44 11.43 -15.70
CA LYS A 689 5.78 12.17 -16.94
C LYS A 689 7.27 12.51 -17.08
N GLU A 690 8.02 12.58 -15.99
CA GLU A 690 9.46 12.88 -16.04
C GLU A 690 10.24 11.91 -16.94
N GLY A 691 9.73 10.69 -17.14
CA GLY A 691 10.30 9.68 -18.03
C GLY A 691 11.73 9.25 -17.67
N VAL A 692 12.16 9.47 -16.42
CA VAL A 692 13.54 9.26 -15.97
C VAL A 692 13.78 7.83 -15.47
N LEU A 693 12.72 7.13 -15.09
CA LEU A 693 12.82 5.78 -14.53
C LEU A 693 13.40 4.78 -15.53
N TRP A 694 12.87 4.74 -16.77
CA TRP A 694 13.34 3.77 -17.75
C TRP A 694 14.82 3.97 -18.13
N PRO A 695 15.29 5.18 -18.51
CA PRO A 695 16.71 5.38 -18.79
C PRO A 695 17.62 5.00 -17.61
N TYR A 696 17.21 5.27 -16.37
CA TYR A 696 17.96 4.88 -15.19
C TYR A 696 18.03 3.35 -15.03
N MET A 697 16.92 2.65 -15.22
CA MET A 697 16.89 1.18 -15.14
C MET A 697 17.66 0.55 -16.33
N GLU A 698 17.63 1.15 -17.50
CA GLU A 698 18.40 0.74 -18.67
C GLU A 698 19.92 0.81 -18.39
N ASP A 699 20.38 1.86 -17.71
CA ASP A 699 21.78 1.98 -17.26
C ASP A 699 22.14 0.84 -16.27
N ILE A 700 21.24 0.48 -15.34
CA ILE A 700 21.43 -0.65 -14.43
C ILE A 700 21.50 -1.96 -15.22
N PHE A 701 20.53 -2.20 -16.11
CA PHE A 701 20.46 -3.42 -16.91
C PHE A 701 21.71 -3.60 -17.79
N GLU A 702 22.19 -2.54 -18.42
CA GLU A 702 23.43 -2.56 -19.18
C GLU A 702 24.64 -2.90 -18.30
N CYS A 703 24.76 -2.25 -17.12
CA CYS A 703 25.85 -2.51 -16.20
C CYS A 703 25.88 -3.96 -15.69
N TYR A 704 24.73 -4.53 -15.38
CA TYR A 704 24.63 -5.88 -14.82
C TYR A 704 24.41 -6.98 -15.85
N GLY A 705 24.21 -6.66 -17.12
CA GLY A 705 24.07 -7.62 -18.21
C GLY A 705 22.69 -8.26 -18.29
N VAL A 706 21.64 -7.51 -17.94
CA VAL A 706 20.24 -7.87 -18.18
C VAL A 706 19.88 -7.49 -19.63
N GLU A 707 19.25 -8.40 -20.35
CA GLU A 707 18.81 -8.15 -21.71
C GLU A 707 17.46 -7.42 -21.73
N THR A 708 17.37 -6.37 -22.55
CA THR A 708 16.17 -5.57 -22.74
C THR A 708 15.71 -5.60 -24.18
N GLU A 709 14.42 -5.81 -24.41
CA GLU A 709 13.80 -5.84 -25.72
C GLU A 709 12.60 -4.89 -25.77
N PHE A 710 12.52 -4.08 -26.82
CA PHE A 710 11.37 -3.20 -27.04
C PHE A 710 10.14 -4.03 -27.43
N HIS A 711 9.05 -3.91 -26.69
CA HIS A 711 7.78 -4.56 -27.01
C HIS A 711 6.80 -3.62 -27.74
N SER A 712 6.49 -2.48 -27.13
CA SER A 712 5.59 -1.45 -27.65
C SER A 712 5.84 -0.12 -26.91
N PRO A 713 5.26 1.00 -27.30
CA PRO A 713 5.45 2.25 -26.55
C PRO A 713 5.22 2.08 -25.05
N ASP A 714 6.18 2.52 -24.25
CA ASP A 714 6.22 2.40 -22.78
C ASP A 714 6.21 0.96 -22.23
N CYS A 715 6.47 -0.03 -23.10
CA CYS A 715 6.46 -1.45 -22.73
C CYS A 715 7.75 -2.14 -23.19
N PHE A 716 8.34 -2.94 -22.31
CA PHE A 716 9.62 -3.59 -22.52
C PHE A 716 9.58 -5.03 -22.01
N ILE A 717 10.40 -5.89 -22.62
CA ILE A 717 10.65 -7.25 -22.13
C ILE A 717 12.05 -7.23 -21.52
N ILE A 718 12.20 -7.72 -20.31
CA ILE A 718 13.47 -7.87 -19.61
C ILE A 718 13.73 -9.33 -19.31
N LYS A 719 14.97 -9.80 -19.58
CA LYS A 719 15.37 -11.21 -19.42
C LYS A 719 16.77 -11.30 -18.84
N PRO A 720 17.08 -12.31 -18.03
CA PRO A 720 18.47 -12.62 -17.69
C PRO A 720 19.24 -13.03 -18.97
N SER A 721 20.47 -12.54 -19.13
CA SER A 721 21.33 -12.95 -20.25
C SER A 721 22.47 -13.86 -19.78
N ASP A 722 23.18 -14.50 -20.74
CA ASP A 722 24.39 -15.26 -20.46
C ASP A 722 25.57 -14.39 -19.95
N HIS A 723 25.40 -13.07 -20.00
CA HIS A 723 26.39 -12.07 -19.55
C HIS A 723 26.05 -11.44 -18.21
N LEU A 724 25.07 -12.01 -17.48
CA LEU A 724 24.66 -11.52 -16.17
C LEU A 724 25.87 -11.52 -15.22
N ARG A 725 26.12 -10.42 -14.56
CA ARG A 725 27.28 -10.24 -13.67
C ARG A 725 27.04 -10.64 -12.22
N VAL A 726 25.81 -10.95 -11.90
CA VAL A 726 25.39 -11.46 -10.57
C VAL A 726 24.75 -12.84 -10.75
N SER A 727 24.77 -13.64 -9.72
CA SER A 727 24.17 -14.99 -9.77
C SER A 727 22.66 -14.95 -10.00
N HIS A 728 22.00 -13.92 -9.48
CA HIS A 728 20.58 -13.67 -9.63
C HIS A 728 20.34 -12.16 -9.61
N PHE A 729 19.56 -11.66 -10.58
CA PHE A 729 19.18 -10.24 -10.58
C PHE A 729 17.91 -10.06 -9.75
N PRO A 730 17.89 -9.15 -8.76
CA PRO A 730 16.77 -8.99 -7.84
C PRO A 730 15.44 -8.75 -8.57
N GLY A 731 14.39 -9.50 -8.21
CA GLY A 731 13.05 -9.33 -8.75
C GLY A 731 12.87 -9.77 -10.21
N LEU A 732 13.90 -10.30 -10.87
CA LEU A 732 13.82 -10.82 -12.24
C LEU A 732 13.65 -12.35 -12.20
N THR A 733 12.65 -12.87 -12.92
CA THR A 733 12.42 -14.30 -13.07
C THR A 733 13.31 -14.91 -14.15
N GLU A 734 13.57 -16.22 -14.09
CA GLU A 734 14.39 -16.93 -15.10
C GLU A 734 13.80 -16.84 -16.51
N ASP A 735 12.48 -16.85 -16.64
CA ASP A 735 11.78 -16.71 -17.93
C ASP A 735 11.72 -15.26 -18.44
N GLY A 736 12.18 -14.30 -17.63
CA GLY A 736 12.00 -12.89 -17.89
C GLY A 736 10.60 -12.39 -17.56
N MET A 737 10.36 -11.11 -17.80
CA MET A 737 9.04 -10.48 -17.60
C MET A 737 8.77 -9.35 -18.57
N THR A 738 7.51 -9.09 -18.84
CA THR A 738 7.05 -7.90 -19.58
C THR A 738 6.66 -6.81 -18.60
N ILE A 739 7.20 -5.63 -18.80
CA ILE A 739 6.96 -4.46 -17.93
C ILE A 739 6.38 -3.31 -18.73
N THR A 740 5.68 -2.44 -18.04
CA THR A 740 5.27 -1.13 -18.55
C THR A 740 5.53 -0.04 -17.51
N ILE A 741 5.93 1.14 -17.98
CA ILE A 741 6.09 2.34 -17.14
C ILE A 741 4.83 3.24 -17.19
N ASN A 742 3.83 2.85 -17.96
CA ASN A 742 2.60 3.61 -18.19
C ASN A 742 1.45 3.03 -17.38
N ARG A 743 0.91 3.81 -16.43
CA ARG A 743 -0.19 3.41 -15.55
C ARG A 743 -1.45 2.99 -16.31
N GLN A 744 -1.80 3.67 -17.42
CA GLN A 744 -3.01 3.35 -18.18
C GLN A 744 -2.88 1.99 -18.86
N ILE A 745 -1.69 1.67 -19.38
CA ILE A 745 -1.40 0.35 -19.97
C ILE A 745 -1.41 -0.70 -18.86
N ALA A 746 -0.77 -0.43 -17.75
CA ALA A 746 -0.75 -1.34 -16.61
C ALA A 746 -2.16 -1.68 -16.11
N LEU A 747 -3.05 -0.71 -16.03
CA LEU A 747 -4.45 -0.93 -15.60
C LEU A 747 -5.25 -1.75 -16.62
N ALA A 748 -4.92 -1.63 -17.90
CA ALA A 748 -5.61 -2.34 -18.98
C ALA A 748 -5.07 -3.78 -19.23
N ARG A 749 -3.80 -4.05 -18.87
CA ARG A 749 -3.09 -5.29 -19.19
C ARG A 749 -2.50 -5.94 -17.95
N GLU A 750 -3.16 -6.95 -17.43
CA GLU A 750 -2.75 -7.66 -16.21
C GLU A 750 -1.50 -8.54 -16.41
N ASP A 751 -1.14 -8.87 -17.64
CA ASP A 751 0.03 -9.67 -18.03
C ASP A 751 1.35 -8.88 -17.96
N MET A 752 1.29 -7.56 -17.79
CA MET A 752 2.46 -6.70 -17.66
C MET A 752 2.65 -6.23 -16.20
N GLN A 753 3.89 -6.18 -15.75
CA GLN A 753 4.23 -5.58 -14.45
C GLN A 753 4.29 -4.06 -14.58
N PHE A 754 3.73 -3.35 -13.60
CA PHE A 754 3.81 -1.89 -13.55
C PHE A 754 5.08 -1.45 -12.83
N MET A 755 6.08 -1.00 -13.58
CA MET A 755 7.36 -0.56 -13.03
C MET A 755 7.29 0.90 -12.60
N THR A 756 7.46 1.13 -11.31
CA THR A 756 7.55 2.45 -10.66
C THR A 756 8.81 2.52 -9.78
N TRP A 757 9.11 3.68 -9.21
CA TRP A 757 10.22 3.84 -8.25
C TRP A 757 10.08 2.94 -7.00
N GLU A 758 8.87 2.49 -6.68
CA GLU A 758 8.55 1.63 -5.53
C GLU A 758 8.38 0.16 -5.92
N HIS A 759 8.60 -0.18 -7.18
CA HIS A 759 8.54 -1.57 -7.62
C HIS A 759 9.69 -2.38 -7.00
N PRO A 760 9.47 -3.60 -6.48
CA PRO A 760 10.52 -4.40 -5.83
C PRO A 760 11.78 -4.61 -6.67
N LEU A 761 11.64 -4.76 -7.99
CA LEU A 761 12.78 -4.84 -8.90
C LEU A 761 13.63 -3.56 -8.88
N VAL A 762 13.01 -2.38 -8.81
CA VAL A 762 13.72 -1.09 -8.82
C VAL A 762 14.41 -0.86 -7.48
N THR A 763 13.68 -1.01 -6.37
CA THR A 763 14.23 -0.80 -5.02
C THR A 763 15.37 -1.77 -4.74
N ALA A 764 15.18 -3.06 -4.99
CA ALA A 764 16.23 -4.06 -4.78
C ALA A 764 17.43 -3.88 -5.73
N SER A 765 17.22 -3.35 -6.95
CA SER A 765 18.34 -2.99 -7.83
C SER A 765 19.13 -1.79 -7.31
N MET A 766 18.44 -0.77 -6.76
CA MET A 766 19.11 0.36 -6.11
C MET A 766 19.95 -0.11 -4.92
N ASP A 767 19.37 -0.96 -4.07
CA ASP A 767 20.09 -1.53 -2.92
C ASP A 767 21.29 -2.36 -3.36
N MET A 768 21.17 -3.18 -4.42
CA MET A 768 22.26 -3.95 -4.99
C MET A 768 23.41 -3.04 -5.47
N VAL A 769 23.12 -1.91 -6.10
CA VAL A 769 24.14 -0.94 -6.54
C VAL A 769 24.83 -0.31 -5.32
N LEU A 770 24.10 0.07 -4.30
CA LEU A 770 24.63 0.81 -3.13
C LEU A 770 25.32 -0.09 -2.10
N SER A 771 24.85 -1.31 -1.90
CA SER A 771 25.43 -2.28 -0.97
C SER A 771 26.72 -2.92 -1.50
N SER A 772 26.90 -2.94 -2.84
CA SER A 772 28.10 -3.48 -3.46
C SER A 772 29.28 -2.49 -3.41
N GLU A 773 30.51 -3.02 -3.48
CA GLU A 773 31.72 -2.20 -3.65
C GLU A 773 31.87 -1.66 -5.10
N THR A 774 31.05 -2.14 -6.02
CA THR A 774 31.14 -1.79 -7.44
C THR A 774 30.83 -0.31 -7.65
N GLY A 775 31.73 0.35 -8.37
CA GLY A 775 31.62 1.80 -8.65
C GLY A 775 32.15 2.70 -7.55
N ASN A 776 32.65 2.17 -6.40
CA ASN A 776 33.16 3.02 -5.34
C ASN A 776 34.59 3.54 -5.62
N ALA A 777 35.34 2.95 -6.56
CA ALA A 777 36.64 3.44 -7.01
C ALA A 777 36.74 3.38 -8.54
N ALA A 778 37.02 4.52 -9.20
CA ALA A 778 37.09 4.59 -10.65
C ALA A 778 38.24 5.48 -11.15
N ILE A 779 38.64 5.26 -12.40
CA ILE A 779 39.60 6.12 -13.11
C ILE A 779 38.98 6.50 -14.45
N SER A 780 39.06 7.77 -14.81
CA SER A 780 38.59 8.30 -16.09
C SER A 780 39.67 9.11 -16.80
N VAL A 781 39.71 9.00 -18.14
CA VAL A 781 40.49 9.92 -18.99
C VAL A 781 39.51 10.70 -19.84
N ILE A 782 39.55 12.03 -19.71
CA ILE A 782 38.55 12.90 -20.33
C ILE A 782 39.23 13.97 -21.20
N LYS A 783 38.48 14.52 -22.16
CA LYS A 783 38.75 15.80 -22.80
C LYS A 783 37.71 16.81 -22.38
N HIS A 784 38.15 17.92 -21.81
CA HIS A 784 37.23 18.96 -21.38
C HIS A 784 37.72 20.32 -21.85
N PRO A 785 36.88 21.16 -22.49
CA PRO A 785 37.32 22.41 -23.11
C PRO A 785 37.95 23.41 -22.13
N ASN A 786 37.56 23.36 -20.85
CA ASN A 786 38.04 24.29 -19.84
C ASN A 786 39.21 23.75 -19.01
N LEU A 787 39.74 22.57 -19.32
CA LEU A 787 40.84 21.94 -18.60
C LEU A 787 42.02 21.71 -19.55
N LYS A 788 43.24 21.98 -19.08
CA LYS A 788 44.45 21.73 -19.84
C LYS A 788 44.82 20.26 -19.81
N ALA A 789 45.35 19.73 -20.93
CA ALA A 789 45.85 18.35 -20.96
C ALA A 789 46.97 18.14 -19.93
N GLY A 790 46.96 16.97 -19.29
CA GLY A 790 47.90 16.62 -18.24
C GLY A 790 47.53 17.10 -16.83
N GLN A 791 46.39 17.73 -16.63
CA GLN A 791 45.84 18.01 -15.31
C GLN A 791 45.14 16.75 -14.77
N TYR A 792 45.10 16.65 -13.45
CA TYR A 792 44.28 15.61 -12.80
C TYR A 792 43.37 16.21 -11.73
N LEU A 793 42.26 15.56 -11.55
CA LEU A 793 41.21 15.93 -10.64
C LEU A 793 40.85 14.71 -9.76
N MET A 794 40.44 14.96 -8.56
CA MET A 794 39.86 13.94 -7.70
C MET A 794 38.40 14.30 -7.42
N GLU A 795 37.50 13.41 -7.78
CA GLU A 795 36.07 13.50 -7.51
C GLU A 795 35.75 12.56 -6.34
N CYS A 796 35.25 13.12 -5.28
CA CYS A 796 34.87 12.40 -4.07
C CYS A 796 33.36 12.50 -3.90
N LEU A 797 32.71 11.38 -3.65
CA LEU A 797 31.31 11.30 -3.30
C LEU A 797 31.21 10.93 -1.83
N PHE A 798 30.69 11.85 -1.04
CA PHE A 798 30.37 11.64 0.36
C PHE A 798 28.87 11.50 0.52
N ILE A 799 28.45 10.68 1.47
CA ILE A 799 27.04 10.52 1.84
C ILE A 799 26.87 10.98 3.28
N VAL A 800 25.89 11.85 3.48
CA VAL A 800 25.42 12.20 4.82
C VAL A 800 24.38 11.17 5.22
N GLU A 801 24.64 10.45 6.28
CA GLU A 801 23.82 9.37 6.80
C GLU A 801 23.29 9.75 8.18
N CYS A 802 21.99 9.50 8.40
CA CYS A 802 21.35 9.63 9.68
C CYS A 802 20.66 8.31 10.00
N SER A 803 21.28 7.50 10.85
CA SER A 803 20.70 6.24 11.31
C SER A 803 19.71 6.53 12.43
N ALA A 804 18.46 6.13 12.26
CA ALA A 804 17.40 6.34 13.23
C ALA A 804 16.27 5.32 13.03
N PRO A 805 15.47 5.05 14.07
CA PRO A 805 14.26 4.23 13.93
C PRO A 805 13.36 4.71 12.79
N ALA A 806 12.83 3.80 12.00
CA ALA A 806 11.97 4.11 10.85
C ALA A 806 10.72 4.91 11.24
N GLU A 807 10.23 4.71 12.45
CA GLU A 807 9.07 5.42 13.02
C GLU A 807 9.27 6.94 13.08
N LEU A 808 10.51 7.42 13.22
CA LEU A 808 10.84 8.84 13.23
C LEU A 808 10.77 9.48 11.84
N GLN A 809 10.70 8.70 10.78
CA GLN A 809 10.66 9.16 9.38
C GLN A 809 11.72 10.22 9.04
N ILE A 810 12.93 10.07 9.59
CA ILE A 810 13.99 11.07 9.43
C ILE A 810 14.36 11.30 7.96
N GLY A 811 14.29 10.27 7.13
CA GLY A 811 14.52 10.38 5.69
C GLY A 811 13.65 11.42 4.95
N ARG A 812 12.53 11.83 5.56
CA ARG A 812 11.69 12.92 5.07
C ARG A 812 12.36 14.30 5.23
N PHE A 813 13.16 14.48 6.26
CA PHE A 813 13.85 15.73 6.59
C PHE A 813 15.32 15.67 6.22
N MET A 814 15.97 14.55 6.52
CA MET A 814 17.38 14.28 6.31
C MET A 814 17.55 12.94 5.59
N PRO A 815 17.26 12.86 4.27
CA PRO A 815 17.53 11.66 3.49
C PRO A 815 19.04 11.42 3.36
N HIS A 816 19.43 10.23 2.93
CA HIS A 816 20.81 9.98 2.50
C HIS A 816 21.21 10.95 1.39
N THR A 817 22.01 11.95 1.74
CA THR A 817 22.30 13.09 0.85
C THR A 817 23.71 12.99 0.28
N PRO A 818 23.85 12.83 -1.04
CA PRO A 818 25.16 12.81 -1.69
C PRO A 818 25.77 14.20 -1.78
N ILE A 819 26.97 14.36 -1.24
CA ILE A 819 27.82 15.55 -1.38
C ILE A 819 28.94 15.20 -2.33
N ARG A 820 28.97 15.86 -3.47
CA ARG A 820 30.00 15.70 -4.50
C ARG A 820 31.05 16.79 -4.40
N ILE A 821 32.29 16.43 -4.18
CA ILE A 821 33.43 17.35 -4.16
C ILE A 821 34.40 17.01 -5.30
N LEU A 822 34.69 17.98 -6.16
CA LEU A 822 35.65 17.86 -7.25
C LEU A 822 36.82 18.84 -7.04
N ILE A 823 38.01 18.29 -6.78
CA ILE A 823 39.20 19.08 -6.47
C ILE A 823 40.29 18.84 -7.54
N ASP A 824 40.93 19.93 -8.03
CA ASP A 824 42.09 19.83 -8.92
C ASP A 824 43.40 19.60 -8.13
N GLN A 825 44.46 19.30 -8.85
CA GLN A 825 45.82 19.11 -8.32
C GLN A 825 46.35 20.31 -7.49
N ASN A 826 45.77 21.52 -7.67
CA ASN A 826 46.13 22.74 -6.95
C ASN A 826 45.21 23.04 -5.78
N GLN A 827 44.42 22.04 -5.33
CA GLN A 827 43.47 22.14 -4.22
C GLN A 827 42.26 23.06 -4.50
N LYS A 828 41.99 23.40 -5.76
CA LYS A 828 40.88 24.24 -6.14
C LYS A 828 39.64 23.39 -6.31
N ASP A 829 38.56 23.82 -5.68
CA ASP A 829 37.25 23.23 -5.82
C ASP A 829 36.60 23.62 -7.15
N LEU A 830 36.22 22.65 -7.94
CA LEU A 830 35.59 22.80 -9.23
C LEU A 830 34.17 22.20 -9.24
N SER A 831 33.61 21.77 -8.08
CA SER A 831 32.33 21.09 -7.95
C SER A 831 31.16 21.86 -8.57
N ALA A 832 31.14 23.20 -8.38
CA ALA A 832 30.11 24.08 -8.90
C ALA A 832 30.30 24.40 -10.41
N VAL A 833 31.54 24.25 -10.92
CA VAL A 833 31.91 24.71 -12.31
C VAL A 833 31.77 23.54 -13.30
N ILE A 834 32.13 22.34 -12.89
CA ILE A 834 32.15 21.16 -13.76
C ILE A 834 31.10 20.17 -13.21
N LYS A 835 30.07 19.96 -14.00
CA LYS A 835 29.02 19.02 -13.64
C LYS A 835 29.53 17.58 -13.76
N HIS A 836 28.91 16.67 -12.98
CA HIS A 836 29.24 15.25 -12.99
C HIS A 836 29.19 14.63 -14.40
N ARG A 837 28.16 14.98 -15.18
CA ARG A 837 27.99 14.52 -16.57
C ARG A 837 29.04 15.06 -17.56
N ASP A 838 29.71 16.16 -17.23
CA ASP A 838 30.78 16.73 -18.10
C ASP A 838 32.10 15.92 -18.00
N LEU A 839 32.19 15.02 -17.01
CA LEU A 839 33.34 14.13 -16.79
C LEU A 839 33.12 12.72 -17.40
N ILE A 840 32.27 12.60 -18.42
CA ILE A 840 32.07 11.37 -19.16
C ILE A 840 33.34 11.01 -19.95
N GLU A 841 33.69 9.74 -19.94
CA GLU A 841 34.84 9.19 -20.64
C GLU A 841 34.80 9.54 -22.15
N SER A 842 35.91 10.08 -22.66
CA SER A 842 36.00 10.40 -24.08
C SER A 842 36.38 9.20 -24.98
N GLY A 843 36.17 7.97 -24.48
CA GLY A 843 36.51 6.75 -25.23
C GLY A 843 37.99 6.50 -25.46
N ILE A 844 38.86 7.26 -24.80
CA ILE A 844 40.31 7.13 -24.94
C ILE A 844 40.79 5.92 -24.15
N LYS A 845 41.32 4.92 -24.83
CA LYS A 845 41.98 3.80 -24.17
C LYS A 845 43.24 4.29 -23.48
N PHE A 846 43.36 4.02 -22.19
CA PHE A 846 44.53 4.39 -21.40
C PHE A 846 45.28 3.13 -20.93
N ASP A 847 46.58 3.30 -20.71
CA ASP A 847 47.43 2.27 -20.12
C ASP A 847 47.26 2.27 -18.60
N LYS A 848 46.46 1.31 -18.10
CA LYS A 848 46.16 1.15 -16.70
C LYS A 848 47.42 1.09 -15.84
N HIS A 849 48.49 0.40 -16.33
CA HIS A 849 49.74 0.26 -15.58
C HIS A 849 50.42 1.62 -15.37
N LYS A 850 50.50 2.48 -16.41
CA LYS A 850 51.09 3.80 -16.27
C LYS A 850 50.35 4.71 -15.29
N ILE A 851 49.03 4.65 -15.32
CA ILE A 851 48.21 5.42 -14.38
C ILE A 851 48.43 4.91 -12.95
N MET A 852 48.53 3.61 -12.75
CA MET A 852 48.80 3.04 -11.41
C MET A 852 50.17 3.48 -10.86
N VAL A 853 51.20 3.47 -11.69
CA VAL A 853 52.52 3.98 -11.30
C VAL A 853 52.39 5.45 -10.89
N PHE A 854 51.63 6.24 -11.67
CA PHE A 854 51.40 7.65 -11.34
C PHE A 854 50.67 7.84 -10.02
N LEU A 855 49.56 7.11 -9.79
CA LEU A 855 48.79 7.16 -8.55
C LEU A 855 49.65 6.84 -7.33
N GLN A 856 50.48 5.80 -7.43
CA GLN A 856 51.38 5.43 -6.34
C GLN A 856 52.43 6.51 -6.08
N SER A 857 52.97 7.16 -7.15
CA SER A 857 53.92 8.27 -7.02
C SER A 857 53.30 9.50 -6.35
N GLN A 858 52.02 9.75 -6.54
CA GLN A 858 51.28 10.89 -6.00
C GLN A 858 50.45 10.55 -4.75
N ARG A 859 50.58 9.37 -4.18
CA ARG A 859 49.73 8.87 -3.10
C ARG A 859 49.59 9.84 -1.92
N LEU A 860 50.68 10.39 -1.41
CA LEU A 860 50.63 11.36 -0.31
C LEU A 860 49.86 12.64 -0.66
N HIS A 861 50.03 13.10 -1.89
CA HIS A 861 49.33 14.30 -2.37
C HIS A 861 47.81 14.02 -2.54
N LEU A 862 47.47 12.85 -3.04
CA LEU A 862 46.07 12.43 -3.19
C LEU A 862 45.35 12.22 -1.85
N ILE A 863 46.06 11.69 -0.87
CA ILE A 863 45.56 11.60 0.52
C ILE A 863 45.29 13.01 1.08
N ASN A 864 46.17 13.96 0.84
CA ASN A 864 45.96 15.34 1.26
C ASN A 864 44.77 15.99 0.53
N LEU A 865 44.59 15.75 -0.77
CA LEU A 865 43.39 16.21 -1.50
C LEU A 865 42.11 15.61 -0.93
N LEU A 866 42.14 14.33 -0.57
CA LEU A 866 41.00 13.65 0.07
C LEU A 866 40.65 14.30 1.41
N GLY A 867 41.66 14.62 2.25
CA GLY A 867 41.45 15.31 3.53
C GLY A 867 40.83 16.72 3.35
N ILE A 868 41.23 17.44 2.28
CA ILE A 868 40.64 18.74 1.94
C ILE A 868 39.18 18.55 1.46
N ALA A 869 38.91 17.52 0.64
CA ALA A 869 37.57 17.21 0.19
C ALA A 869 36.64 16.88 1.38
N GLU A 870 37.13 16.08 2.34
CA GLU A 870 36.38 15.72 3.54
C GLU A 870 36.07 16.94 4.42
N GLN A 871 37.04 17.84 4.62
CA GLN A 871 36.80 19.07 5.38
C GLN A 871 35.72 19.95 4.73
N LYS A 872 35.69 20.05 3.39
CA LYS A 872 34.62 20.77 2.67
C LYS A 872 33.28 20.08 2.81
N ALA A 873 33.26 18.78 2.61
CA ALA A 873 32.03 17.99 2.76
C ALA A 873 31.45 18.06 4.17
N LYS A 874 32.31 18.13 5.23
CA LYS A 874 31.85 18.36 6.61
C LYS A 874 31.20 19.74 6.81
N ALA A 875 31.71 20.76 6.13
CA ALA A 875 31.10 22.09 6.19
C ALA A 875 29.71 22.11 5.48
N ASP A 876 29.62 21.46 4.32
CA ASP A 876 28.35 21.33 3.59
C ASP A 876 27.36 20.46 4.38
N MET A 877 27.83 19.37 5.03
CA MET A 877 27.02 18.53 5.90
C MET A 877 26.40 19.34 7.05
N GLN A 878 27.19 20.19 7.73
CA GLN A 878 26.66 20.99 8.83
C GLN A 878 25.53 21.93 8.36
N GLN A 879 25.65 22.51 7.19
CA GLN A 879 24.58 23.33 6.62
C GLN A 879 23.33 22.49 6.35
N LEU A 880 23.46 21.29 5.79
CA LEU A 880 22.33 20.37 5.54
C LEU A 880 21.65 19.96 6.85
N VAL A 881 22.43 19.66 7.90
CA VAL A 881 21.92 19.31 9.23
C VAL A 881 21.10 20.47 9.82
N ASP A 882 21.62 21.70 9.72
CA ASP A 882 20.94 22.89 10.21
C ASP A 882 19.63 23.16 9.44
N GLU A 883 19.63 23.01 8.10
CA GLU A 883 18.45 23.16 7.26
C GLU A 883 17.40 22.08 7.57
N ALA A 884 17.82 20.82 7.67
CA ALA A 884 16.96 19.69 8.02
C ALA A 884 16.33 19.87 9.40
N THR A 885 17.12 20.29 10.39
CA THR A 885 16.66 20.56 11.76
C THR A 885 15.59 21.65 11.78
N ASN A 886 15.82 22.75 11.08
CA ASN A 886 14.86 23.85 11.01
C ASN A 886 13.54 23.42 10.35
N THR A 887 13.62 22.71 9.23
CA THR A 887 12.46 22.21 8.50
C THR A 887 11.65 21.22 9.36
N MET A 888 12.34 20.30 10.04
CA MET A 888 11.72 19.33 10.94
C MET A 888 11.01 20.03 12.10
N LEU A 889 11.70 20.95 12.81
CA LEU A 889 11.12 21.67 13.94
C LEU A 889 9.93 22.53 13.53
N GLU A 890 9.99 23.20 12.38
CA GLU A 890 8.87 23.97 11.85
C GLU A 890 7.67 23.08 11.53
N SER A 891 7.88 21.99 10.82
CA SER A 891 6.82 21.05 10.43
C SER A 891 6.15 20.43 11.66
N LEU A 892 6.92 19.78 12.54
CA LEU A 892 6.39 19.08 13.71
C LEU A 892 5.82 20.02 14.77
N SER A 893 6.43 21.21 14.98
CA SER A 893 5.85 22.21 15.89
C SER A 893 4.50 22.73 15.39
N ASN A 894 4.32 22.90 14.09
CA ASN A 894 3.04 23.32 13.51
C ASN A 894 1.98 22.24 13.73
N GLU A 895 2.34 20.97 13.54
CA GLU A 895 1.43 19.84 13.79
C GLU A 895 1.07 19.70 15.28
N ILE A 896 2.04 19.81 16.20
CA ILE A 896 1.78 19.83 17.64
C ILE A 896 0.83 20.98 18.01
N LYS A 897 1.07 22.19 17.51
CA LYS A 897 0.19 23.34 17.74
C LYS A 897 -1.22 23.09 17.21
N ARG A 898 -1.33 22.46 16.05
CA ARG A 898 -2.62 22.07 15.45
C ARG A 898 -3.35 21.07 16.36
N LEU A 899 -2.68 19.99 16.77
CA LEU A 899 -3.27 18.96 17.65
C LEU A 899 -3.67 19.52 19.02
N VAL A 900 -2.85 20.38 19.62
CA VAL A 900 -3.16 21.05 20.89
C VAL A 900 -4.40 21.97 20.79
N ARG A 901 -4.58 22.67 19.65
CA ARG A 901 -5.80 23.45 19.40
C ARG A 901 -7.02 22.53 19.22
N LEU A 902 -6.88 21.50 18.39
CA LEU A 902 -7.94 20.55 18.11
C LEU A 902 -8.39 19.79 19.37
N LYS A 903 -7.44 19.41 20.26
CA LYS A 903 -7.77 18.74 21.53
C LYS A 903 -8.72 19.53 22.42
N LYS A 904 -8.69 20.88 22.38
CA LYS A 904 -9.60 21.72 23.17
C LYS A 904 -11.05 21.58 22.74
N VAL A 905 -11.29 21.18 21.51
CA VAL A 905 -12.60 21.19 20.85
C VAL A 905 -13.03 19.84 20.34
N ASN A 906 -12.09 18.93 20.12
CA ASN A 906 -12.34 17.58 19.60
C ASN A 906 -11.86 16.53 20.57
N PRO A 907 -12.76 15.76 21.23
CA PRO A 907 -12.39 14.73 22.19
C PRO A 907 -11.70 13.50 21.57
N SER A 908 -11.72 13.35 20.24
CA SER A 908 -11.02 12.23 19.57
C SER A 908 -9.49 12.39 19.53
N ILE A 909 -8.96 13.53 19.96
CA ILE A 909 -7.52 13.76 20.05
C ILE A 909 -7.02 13.39 21.43
N ARG A 910 -6.25 12.31 21.51
CA ARG A 910 -5.70 11.78 22.74
C ARG A 910 -4.53 12.62 23.25
N ALA A 911 -4.35 12.64 24.56
CA ALA A 911 -3.19 13.31 25.17
C ALA A 911 -1.89 12.62 24.76
N GLU A 912 -1.95 11.30 24.70
CA GLU A 912 -0.86 10.40 24.35
C GLU A 912 -0.34 10.69 22.94
N GLU A 913 -1.22 10.98 21.97
CA GLU A 913 -0.84 11.33 20.58
C GLU A 913 0.04 12.58 20.55
N ILE A 914 -0.29 13.59 21.36
CA ILE A 914 0.48 14.84 21.44
C ILE A 914 1.82 14.60 22.14
N GLU A 915 1.85 13.80 23.21
CA GLU A 915 3.10 13.48 23.92
C GLU A 915 4.01 12.63 23.04
N GLN A 916 3.49 11.61 22.37
CA GLN A 916 4.26 10.81 21.40
C GLN A 916 4.88 11.69 20.31
N LEU A 917 4.11 12.65 19.75
CA LEU A 917 4.65 13.54 18.71
C LEU A 917 5.73 14.48 19.26
N LYS A 918 5.65 14.89 20.52
CA LYS A 918 6.73 15.66 21.18
C LYS A 918 7.98 14.82 21.38
N ASP A 919 7.81 13.59 21.89
CA ASP A 919 8.93 12.67 22.09
C ASP A 919 9.60 12.33 20.76
N MET A 920 8.82 12.03 19.71
CA MET A 920 9.32 11.86 18.35
C MET A 920 10.10 13.10 17.86
N THR A 921 9.62 14.31 18.15
CA THR A 921 10.31 15.55 17.76
C THR A 921 11.66 15.67 18.43
N MET A 922 11.77 15.34 19.72
CA MET A 922 13.03 15.36 20.44
C MET A 922 14.00 14.31 19.91
N LEU A 923 13.55 13.07 19.76
CA LEU A 923 14.36 11.98 19.22
C LEU A 923 14.81 12.27 17.78
N ALA A 924 13.92 12.82 16.93
CA ALA A 924 14.27 13.22 15.57
C ALA A 924 15.36 14.30 15.56
N HIS A 925 15.27 15.29 16.47
CA HIS A 925 16.30 16.33 16.62
C HIS A 925 17.66 15.72 17.00
N GLU A 926 17.70 14.85 17.99
CA GLU A 926 18.92 14.19 18.46
C GLU A 926 19.57 13.37 17.33
N ASN A 927 18.78 12.58 16.60
CA ASN A 927 19.29 11.76 15.51
C ASN A 927 19.79 12.60 14.32
N ILE A 928 19.09 13.68 13.94
CA ILE A 928 19.56 14.58 12.87
C ILE A 928 20.89 15.23 13.27
N GLN A 929 21.08 15.64 14.53
CA GLN A 929 22.33 16.22 15.02
C GLN A 929 23.48 15.18 15.09
N ALA A 930 23.15 13.90 15.19
CA ALA A 930 24.10 12.78 15.17
C ALA A 930 24.46 12.30 13.75
N ALA A 931 24.03 12.99 12.70
CA ALA A 931 24.32 12.64 11.32
C ALA A 931 25.82 12.52 11.06
N GLN A 932 26.22 11.52 10.27
CA GLN A 932 27.61 11.20 9.98
C GLN A 932 27.92 11.38 8.49
N LEU A 933 29.19 11.68 8.20
CA LEU A 933 29.69 11.81 6.83
C LEU A 933 30.54 10.57 6.48
N ARG A 934 30.12 9.83 5.45
CA ARG A 934 30.86 8.67 4.94
C ARG A 934 31.37 8.93 3.51
N LEU A 935 32.63 8.58 3.24
CA LEU A 935 33.14 8.54 1.86
C LEU A 935 32.60 7.27 1.18
N ASP A 936 31.74 7.46 0.20
CA ASP A 936 31.09 6.39 -0.55
C ASP A 936 31.83 5.97 -1.81
N ALA A 937 32.36 6.95 -2.57
CA ALA A 937 33.08 6.65 -3.79
C ALA A 937 34.14 7.71 -4.12
N VAL A 938 35.18 7.29 -4.85
CA VAL A 938 36.24 8.18 -5.34
C VAL A 938 36.56 7.88 -6.79
N ARG A 939 36.68 8.95 -7.60
CA ARG A 939 37.09 8.84 -9.00
C ARG A 939 38.31 9.72 -9.28
N PHE A 940 39.34 9.11 -9.85
CA PHE A 940 40.49 9.82 -10.32
C PHE A 940 40.34 10.17 -11.81
N VAL A 941 40.41 11.46 -12.14
CA VAL A 941 40.16 11.96 -13.52
C VAL A 941 41.42 12.58 -14.04
N ILE A 942 41.86 12.18 -15.23
CA ILE A 942 43.01 12.73 -15.96
C ILE A 942 42.51 13.41 -17.22
N THR A 943 42.99 14.60 -17.51
CA THR A 943 42.68 15.32 -18.74
C THR A 943 43.71 15.04 -19.82
N SER A 944 43.25 14.72 -21.03
CA SER A 944 44.10 14.36 -22.20
C SER A 944 44.10 15.43 -23.30
#